data_2643b83e0ac22a80411cdf185908f673
#
_entry.id   2643b83e0ac22a80411cdf185908f673
#
_cell.length_a   1.000
_cell.length_b   1.000
_cell.length_c   1.000
_cell.angle_alpha   90.00
_cell.angle_beta   90.00
_cell.angle_gamma   90.00
#
_symmetry.space_group_name_H-M   'P 1'
#
loop_
_entity.id
_entity.type
_entity.pdbx_description
1 polymer ?
#
loop_
_entity_poly.entity_id
_entity_poly.type
_entity_poly.pdbx_seq_one_letter_code
_entity_poly.pdbx_strand_id
1 'polypeptide(L)'
;MANQSTPCLATVISPIRVAPEPRRPECEIECPERLTTTLERLRQRGLEQRCLRLAAREASEAELGLVHSPEYVALLRETQALGTGALKALSGQYDAVYFHPSTFHCARLAAGAGLQLVDAVLTGTVRNGLALVRPPGHHSQRAAANGFCVFNNVAIAAKHAQQKHGLHRILIVDWDIHHGQGIQYIFEDDPSVLYFSWHRYEHGRCWPHLRESDADAVGRGPGRGFTVNLPWNQVGLGNADYVAAFLHVLLPLAFEFDPELVLVSAGFDSAIGDPEGGYHLESLSLSVCMMVQALLGDPAPPLSGPMVPHHSALESIQSVRAAQAPHWMSLQQQDLTPIRSPSTYSPEGRPSTLLPGGPEFKAAAAKAEAALSSLLDQLRLHPTPPVRMAVALTALDTALALPPDTLRQEGSAPQKEMQAWASLHEALAKDETLTALGKVLHLLDGILDGQVSSGIAAIPAPAAAATLDVAIQRGLSQGFQRLLCVAVGQLDRPLDLAADKRSLWLNIGGKEAAALSTCHISVPLPETTGGFLNCILALVLPLAYGFQPDLVLLALGPAHGLQEPQAALLAALLRVPAGGRVLALVDEVQESSPQLAGVLIRVLHGEAPPSPGPFSMASPEDMQALRHLRVQLESQWKMLQVAGETGDKVQAECSGH
;
A
#
# COMPACT_ATOMS: atom_id res chain seq x y z
N MET A 1 26.52 -26.56 4.31
CA MET A 1 25.05 -26.68 4.29
C MET A 1 24.56 -25.45 3.60
N ALA A 2 23.99 -25.59 2.41
CA ALA A 2 23.55 -24.47 1.61
C ALA A 2 22.40 -23.73 2.35
N ASN A 3 22.59 -22.44 2.60
CA ASN A 3 21.55 -21.54 3.08
C ASN A 3 20.48 -21.45 1.96
N GLN A 4 19.44 -22.27 2.05
CA GLN A 4 18.27 -22.11 1.22
C GLN A 4 17.56 -20.84 1.71
N SER A 5 17.61 -19.77 0.92
CA SER A 5 16.84 -18.56 1.18
C SER A 5 15.37 -18.93 1.33
N THR A 6 14.76 -18.53 2.46
CA THR A 6 13.33 -18.75 2.71
C THR A 6 12.52 -18.20 1.54
N PRO A 7 11.62 -18.99 0.91
CA PRO A 7 10.80 -18.50 -0.21
C PRO A 7 10.03 -17.25 0.18
N CYS A 8 10.04 -16.25 -0.71
CA CYS A 8 9.42 -14.95 -0.40
C CYS A 8 7.90 -15.03 -0.30
N LEU A 9 7.25 -15.91 -1.08
CA LEU A 9 5.81 -15.94 -1.23
C LEU A 9 5.30 -17.37 -1.34
N ALA A 10 4.24 -17.72 -0.59
CA ALA A 10 3.45 -18.91 -0.82
C ALA A 10 2.13 -18.58 -1.53
N THR A 11 1.69 -19.48 -2.41
CA THR A 11 0.36 -19.45 -3.00
C THR A 11 -0.41 -20.72 -2.63
N VAL A 12 -1.64 -20.54 -2.17
CA VAL A 12 -2.59 -21.64 -1.98
C VAL A 12 -3.74 -21.43 -2.95
N ILE A 13 -3.98 -22.41 -3.79
CA ILE A 13 -5.05 -22.38 -4.78
C ILE A 13 -6.02 -23.49 -4.42
N SER A 14 -7.26 -23.13 -4.19
CA SER A 14 -8.31 -24.16 -3.99
C SER A 14 -8.44 -25.00 -5.27
N PRO A 15 -8.28 -26.33 -5.20
CA PRO A 15 -8.33 -27.20 -6.38
C PRO A 15 -9.74 -27.43 -6.90
N ILE A 16 -10.63 -26.46 -6.78
CA ILE A 16 -12.01 -26.60 -7.21
C ILE A 16 -12.02 -26.84 -8.72
N ARG A 17 -12.04 -28.12 -9.12
CA ARG A 17 -12.59 -28.49 -10.40
C ARG A 17 -14.10 -28.25 -10.29
N VAL A 18 -14.51 -27.01 -10.56
CA VAL A 18 -15.92 -26.75 -10.79
C VAL A 18 -16.26 -27.52 -12.07
N ALA A 19 -17.07 -28.58 -11.93
CA ALA A 19 -17.73 -29.15 -13.09
C ALA A 19 -18.40 -27.98 -13.83
N PRO A 20 -18.38 -27.96 -15.17
CA PRO A 20 -19.05 -26.91 -15.91
C PRO A 20 -20.55 -27.03 -15.65
N GLU A 21 -21.01 -26.37 -14.58
CA GLU A 21 -22.44 -26.21 -14.37
C GLU A 21 -22.97 -25.15 -15.35
N PRO A 22 -24.18 -25.34 -15.90
CA PRO A 22 -24.77 -24.35 -16.77
C PRO A 22 -24.86 -23.03 -16.00
N ARG A 23 -24.35 -21.95 -16.61
CA ARG A 23 -24.49 -20.58 -16.11
C ARG A 23 -25.93 -20.38 -15.66
N ARG A 24 -26.14 -20.17 -14.37
CA ARG A 24 -27.48 -19.83 -13.88
C ARG A 24 -27.74 -18.38 -14.22
N PRO A 25 -28.87 -18.05 -14.86
CA PRO A 25 -29.19 -16.66 -15.21
C PRO A 25 -29.31 -15.73 -13.99
N GLU A 26 -29.29 -16.27 -12.79
CA GLU A 26 -29.51 -15.55 -11.53
C GLU A 26 -28.21 -15.00 -10.90
N CYS A 27 -27.02 -15.43 -11.34
CA CYS A 27 -25.73 -14.86 -10.91
C CYS A 27 -24.68 -14.97 -12.02
N GLU A 28 -24.61 -13.96 -12.86
CA GLU A 28 -23.62 -13.87 -13.94
C GLU A 28 -22.27 -13.35 -13.44
N ILE A 29 -22.24 -12.73 -12.27
CA ILE A 29 -21.08 -11.95 -11.79
C ILE A 29 -20.13 -12.76 -10.91
N GLU A 30 -20.62 -13.60 -9.98
CA GLU A 30 -19.79 -14.51 -9.20
C GLU A 30 -19.65 -15.86 -9.91
N CYS A 31 -18.64 -16.01 -10.76
CA CYS A 31 -18.46 -17.15 -11.65
C CYS A 31 -17.08 -17.82 -11.46
N PRO A 32 -16.93 -19.12 -11.83
CA PRO A 32 -15.67 -19.85 -11.75
C PRO A 32 -14.55 -19.22 -12.57
N GLU A 33 -14.89 -18.53 -13.64
CA GLU A 33 -13.96 -17.86 -14.54
C GLU A 33 -13.12 -16.80 -13.81
N ARG A 34 -13.63 -16.19 -12.75
CA ARG A 34 -12.85 -15.28 -11.90
C ARG A 34 -11.56 -15.94 -11.38
N LEU A 35 -11.64 -17.19 -10.96
CA LEU A 35 -10.48 -17.94 -10.49
C LEU A 35 -9.63 -18.49 -11.65
N THR A 36 -10.26 -19.11 -12.66
CA THR A 36 -9.54 -19.79 -13.73
C THR A 36 -8.78 -18.80 -14.62
N THR A 37 -9.38 -17.66 -14.99
CA THR A 37 -8.71 -16.60 -15.76
C THR A 37 -7.54 -16.02 -15.00
N THR A 38 -7.71 -15.79 -13.68
CA THR A 38 -6.64 -15.27 -12.83
C THR A 38 -5.45 -16.23 -12.77
N LEU A 39 -5.70 -17.53 -12.57
CA LEU A 39 -4.65 -18.56 -12.56
C LEU A 39 -3.93 -18.67 -13.88
N GLU A 40 -4.66 -18.62 -14.99
CA GLU A 40 -4.07 -18.65 -16.31
C GLU A 40 -3.18 -17.44 -16.56
N ARG A 41 -3.60 -16.24 -16.14
CA ARG A 41 -2.82 -15.01 -16.24
C ARG A 41 -1.53 -15.07 -15.41
N LEU A 42 -1.60 -15.60 -14.17
CA LEU A 42 -0.42 -15.81 -13.32
C LEU A 42 0.60 -16.74 -13.98
N ARG A 43 0.13 -17.82 -14.63
CA ARG A 43 1.01 -18.76 -15.37
C ARG A 43 1.63 -18.09 -16.59
N GLN A 44 0.84 -17.42 -17.41
CA GLN A 44 1.31 -16.69 -18.59
C GLN A 44 2.38 -15.65 -18.25
N ARG A 45 2.28 -15.02 -17.07
CA ARG A 45 3.24 -14.03 -16.57
C ARG A 45 4.44 -14.64 -15.84
N GLY A 46 4.51 -15.95 -15.70
CA GLY A 46 5.60 -16.62 -14.97
C GLY A 46 5.61 -16.38 -13.47
N LEU A 47 4.52 -15.85 -12.90
CA LEU A 47 4.45 -15.49 -11.47
C LEU A 47 4.22 -16.72 -10.58
N GLU A 48 3.45 -17.71 -11.05
CA GLU A 48 3.21 -18.95 -10.29
C GLU A 48 4.52 -19.70 -9.98
N GLN A 49 5.47 -19.72 -10.92
CA GLN A 49 6.77 -20.39 -10.77
C GLN A 49 7.70 -19.72 -9.75
N ARG A 50 7.45 -18.45 -9.45
CA ARG A 50 8.20 -17.68 -8.44
C ARG A 50 7.66 -17.87 -7.03
N CYS A 51 6.56 -18.58 -6.87
CA CYS A 51 5.85 -18.79 -5.61
C CYS A 51 6.02 -20.23 -5.12
N LEU A 52 6.11 -20.41 -3.81
CA LEU A 52 5.96 -21.73 -3.19
C LEU A 52 4.48 -22.12 -3.22
N ARG A 53 4.15 -23.18 -3.94
CA ARG A 53 2.77 -23.69 -3.99
C ARG A 53 2.50 -24.58 -2.78
N LEU A 54 1.49 -24.23 -1.98
CA LEU A 54 0.97 -25.07 -0.91
C LEU A 54 -0.27 -25.82 -1.38
N ALA A 55 -0.43 -27.05 -0.96
CA ALA A 55 -1.62 -27.85 -1.25
C ALA A 55 -2.78 -27.38 -0.37
N ALA A 56 -3.94 -27.08 -0.95
CA ALA A 56 -5.12 -26.73 -0.15
C ALA A 56 -5.60 -27.95 0.67
N ARG A 57 -6.01 -27.70 1.91
CA ARG A 57 -6.70 -28.67 2.77
C ARG A 57 -8.07 -28.17 3.17
N GLU A 58 -8.94 -29.04 3.57
CA GLU A 58 -10.19 -28.62 4.19
C GLU A 58 -9.97 -28.14 5.63
N ALA A 59 -10.66 -27.07 6.03
CA ALA A 59 -10.78 -26.72 7.43
C ALA A 59 -11.62 -27.78 8.16
N SER A 60 -11.22 -28.13 9.36
CA SER A 60 -12.01 -28.97 10.26
C SER A 60 -13.21 -28.18 10.81
N GLU A 61 -14.25 -28.89 11.26
CA GLU A 61 -15.42 -28.24 11.91
C GLU A 61 -15.01 -27.49 13.19
N ALA A 62 -13.99 -27.97 13.90
CA ALA A 62 -13.42 -27.25 15.04
C ALA A 62 -12.79 -25.92 14.65
N GLU A 63 -12.07 -25.86 13.53
CA GLU A 63 -11.49 -24.61 13.01
C GLU A 63 -12.59 -23.67 12.50
N LEU A 64 -13.65 -24.16 11.86
CA LEU A 64 -14.81 -23.36 11.49
C LEU A 64 -15.52 -22.79 12.73
N GLY A 65 -15.60 -23.60 13.79
CA GLY A 65 -16.17 -23.24 15.09
C GLY A 65 -15.44 -22.16 15.86
N LEU A 66 -14.25 -21.75 15.43
CA LEU A 66 -13.56 -20.56 15.97
C LEU A 66 -14.37 -19.27 15.77
N VAL A 67 -15.20 -19.24 14.74
CA VAL A 67 -15.99 -18.08 14.31
C VAL A 67 -17.48 -18.42 14.26
N HIS A 68 -17.83 -19.54 13.63
CA HIS A 68 -19.21 -19.89 13.32
C HIS A 68 -19.86 -20.75 14.40
N SER A 69 -21.17 -20.60 14.57
CA SER A 69 -21.89 -21.42 15.52
C SER A 69 -21.97 -22.90 15.06
N PRO A 70 -21.99 -23.87 16.00
CA PRO A 70 -22.10 -25.29 15.66
C PRO A 70 -23.33 -25.59 14.81
N GLU A 71 -24.45 -24.93 15.09
CA GLU A 71 -25.73 -25.10 14.39
C GLU A 71 -25.60 -24.67 12.93
N TYR A 72 -24.92 -23.55 12.67
CA TYR A 72 -24.69 -23.05 11.31
C TYR A 72 -23.76 -23.98 10.52
N VAL A 73 -22.67 -24.46 11.14
CA VAL A 73 -21.76 -25.44 10.52
C VAL A 73 -22.50 -26.74 10.20
N ALA A 74 -23.34 -27.21 11.09
CA ALA A 74 -24.17 -28.41 10.87
C ALA A 74 -25.18 -28.22 9.72
N LEU A 75 -25.87 -27.07 9.68
CA LEU A 75 -26.80 -26.73 8.60
C LEU A 75 -26.08 -26.77 7.24
N LEU A 76 -24.90 -26.17 7.14
CA LEU A 76 -24.13 -26.14 5.89
C LEU A 76 -23.61 -27.54 5.50
N ARG A 77 -23.25 -28.38 6.46
CA ARG A 77 -22.86 -29.79 6.21
C ARG A 77 -24.03 -30.57 5.60
N GLU A 78 -25.24 -30.35 6.07
CA GLU A 78 -26.46 -31.03 5.57
C GLU A 78 -26.77 -30.63 4.12
N THR A 79 -26.33 -29.48 3.63
CA THR A 79 -26.55 -29.06 2.23
C THR A 79 -26.03 -30.05 1.20
N GLN A 80 -25.04 -30.88 1.55
CA GLN A 80 -24.48 -31.92 0.68
C GLN A 80 -25.48 -33.00 0.31
N ALA A 81 -26.45 -33.26 1.19
CA ALA A 81 -27.49 -34.30 0.99
C ALA A 81 -28.82 -33.74 0.47
N LEU A 82 -28.94 -32.41 0.36
CA LEU A 82 -30.17 -31.75 -0.07
C LEU A 82 -30.35 -31.80 -1.59
N GLY A 83 -31.58 -32.06 -2.02
CA GLY A 83 -31.97 -31.94 -3.44
C GLY A 83 -32.09 -30.48 -3.88
N THR A 84 -32.05 -30.24 -5.20
CA THR A 84 -32.04 -28.90 -5.83
C THR A 84 -33.18 -27.99 -5.32
N GLY A 85 -34.38 -28.50 -5.11
CA GLY A 85 -35.50 -27.70 -4.59
C GLY A 85 -35.29 -27.19 -3.18
N ALA A 86 -34.75 -28.05 -2.28
CA ALA A 86 -34.46 -27.69 -0.90
C ALA A 86 -33.26 -26.68 -0.83
N LEU A 87 -32.24 -26.89 -1.66
CA LEU A 87 -31.13 -25.95 -1.77
C LEU A 87 -31.58 -24.58 -2.26
N LYS A 88 -32.49 -24.53 -3.25
CA LYS A 88 -33.06 -23.27 -3.74
C LYS A 88 -33.88 -22.56 -2.65
N ALA A 89 -34.68 -23.32 -1.89
CA ALA A 89 -35.46 -22.76 -0.79
C ALA A 89 -34.56 -22.23 0.34
N LEU A 90 -33.47 -22.95 0.67
CA LEU A 90 -32.49 -22.51 1.66
C LEU A 90 -31.76 -21.26 1.16
N SER A 91 -31.31 -21.22 -0.10
CA SER A 91 -30.65 -20.05 -0.69
C SER A 91 -31.52 -18.80 -0.60
N GLY A 92 -32.82 -18.92 -0.82
CA GLY A 92 -33.77 -17.81 -0.73
C GLY A 92 -33.95 -17.22 0.67
N GLN A 93 -33.36 -17.83 1.71
CA GLN A 93 -33.37 -17.28 3.08
C GLN A 93 -32.23 -16.30 3.35
N TYR A 94 -31.26 -16.19 2.42
CA TYR A 94 -30.07 -15.35 2.54
C TYR A 94 -29.99 -14.35 1.41
N ASP A 95 -29.38 -13.22 1.67
CA ASP A 95 -29.15 -12.19 0.66
C ASP A 95 -27.95 -12.53 -0.21
N ALA A 96 -28.16 -12.57 -1.52
CA ALA A 96 -27.16 -12.87 -2.54
C ALA A 96 -26.32 -14.15 -2.28
N VAL A 97 -26.97 -15.23 -1.86
CA VAL A 97 -26.31 -16.53 -1.63
C VAL A 97 -27.06 -17.66 -2.33
N TYR A 98 -26.32 -18.62 -2.88
CA TYR A 98 -26.89 -19.88 -3.32
C TYR A 98 -26.02 -21.05 -2.93
N PHE A 99 -26.72 -22.14 -2.56
CA PHE A 99 -26.10 -23.38 -2.14
C PHE A 99 -26.18 -24.41 -3.27
N HIS A 100 -25.09 -25.15 -3.38
CA HIS A 100 -24.91 -26.32 -4.21
C HIS A 100 -24.45 -27.48 -3.31
N PRO A 101 -24.66 -28.77 -3.66
CA PRO A 101 -24.16 -29.87 -2.84
C PRO A 101 -22.67 -29.83 -2.53
N SER A 102 -21.85 -29.23 -3.41
CA SER A 102 -20.40 -29.04 -3.19
C SER A 102 -20.03 -27.78 -2.39
N THR A 103 -20.99 -26.90 -2.04
CA THR A 103 -20.68 -25.61 -1.39
C THR A 103 -19.95 -25.81 -0.07
N PHE A 104 -20.39 -26.74 0.77
CA PHE A 104 -19.74 -27.00 2.06
C PHE A 104 -18.27 -27.45 1.89
N HIS A 105 -18.02 -28.37 0.95
CA HIS A 105 -16.68 -28.83 0.63
C HIS A 105 -15.80 -27.67 0.12
N CYS A 106 -16.29 -26.88 -0.85
CA CYS A 106 -15.57 -25.73 -1.40
C CYS A 106 -15.27 -24.67 -0.34
N ALA A 107 -16.24 -24.35 0.53
CA ALA A 107 -16.07 -23.38 1.59
C ALA A 107 -15.05 -23.84 2.66
N ARG A 108 -15.01 -25.14 2.97
CA ARG A 108 -13.98 -25.71 3.83
C ARG A 108 -12.57 -25.64 3.22
N LEU A 109 -12.46 -25.89 1.92
CA LEU A 109 -11.18 -25.73 1.20
C LEU A 109 -10.72 -24.27 1.18
N ALA A 110 -11.66 -23.32 0.99
CA ALA A 110 -11.34 -21.89 1.00
C ALA A 110 -10.81 -21.45 2.37
N ALA A 111 -11.52 -21.81 3.45
CA ALA A 111 -11.07 -21.52 4.81
C ALA A 111 -9.73 -22.20 5.14
N GLY A 112 -9.62 -23.51 4.84
CA GLY A 112 -8.41 -24.29 5.09
C GLY A 112 -7.19 -23.82 4.34
N ALA A 113 -7.34 -23.25 3.15
CA ALA A 113 -6.27 -22.61 2.40
C ALA A 113 -5.69 -21.38 3.15
N GLY A 114 -6.58 -20.54 3.70
CA GLY A 114 -6.18 -19.41 4.56
C GLY A 114 -5.39 -19.85 5.79
N LEU A 115 -5.86 -20.91 6.46
CA LEU A 115 -5.20 -21.47 7.64
C LEU A 115 -3.78 -21.98 7.33
N GLN A 116 -3.62 -22.73 6.22
CA GLN A 116 -2.29 -23.19 5.80
C GLN A 116 -1.34 -22.04 5.48
N LEU A 117 -1.87 -20.99 4.87
CA LEU A 117 -1.07 -19.82 4.54
C LEU A 117 -0.59 -19.11 5.80
N VAL A 118 -1.49 -18.91 6.78
CA VAL A 118 -1.14 -18.35 8.10
C VAL A 118 -0.06 -19.19 8.78
N ASP A 119 -0.23 -20.51 8.80
CA ASP A 119 0.77 -21.42 9.37
C ASP A 119 2.14 -21.27 8.68
N ALA A 120 2.17 -21.22 7.35
CA ALA A 120 3.41 -21.13 6.59
C ALA A 120 4.14 -19.79 6.84
N VAL A 121 3.39 -18.69 6.99
CA VAL A 121 3.95 -17.38 7.29
C VAL A 121 4.50 -17.33 8.73
N LEU A 122 3.69 -17.76 9.71
CA LEU A 122 4.05 -17.65 11.12
C LEU A 122 5.12 -18.65 11.56
N THR A 123 5.27 -19.77 10.84
CA THR A 123 6.42 -20.69 11.05
C THR A 123 7.69 -20.27 10.31
N GLY A 124 7.65 -19.15 9.57
CA GLY A 124 8.80 -18.67 8.80
C GLY A 124 9.12 -19.49 7.54
N THR A 125 8.21 -20.37 7.10
CA THR A 125 8.37 -21.12 5.84
C THR A 125 8.36 -20.17 4.64
N VAL A 126 7.57 -19.11 4.70
CA VAL A 126 7.51 -18.01 3.74
C VAL A 126 7.35 -16.68 4.48
N ARG A 127 7.67 -15.55 3.82
CA ARG A 127 7.51 -14.23 4.42
C ARG A 127 6.08 -13.69 4.31
N ASN A 128 5.39 -14.02 3.24
CA ASN A 128 4.03 -13.60 2.96
C ASN A 128 3.34 -14.61 2.03
N GLY A 129 2.07 -14.41 1.73
CA GLY A 129 1.37 -15.33 0.86
C GLY A 129 0.02 -14.83 0.35
N LEU A 130 -0.50 -15.53 -0.63
CA LEU A 130 -1.80 -15.27 -1.25
C LEU A 130 -2.62 -16.55 -1.34
N ALA A 131 -3.84 -16.54 -0.79
CA ALA A 131 -4.84 -17.58 -0.98
C ALA A 131 -5.85 -17.15 -2.05
N LEU A 132 -5.86 -17.82 -3.20
CA LEU A 132 -6.86 -17.64 -4.26
C LEU A 132 -7.97 -18.65 -4.07
N VAL A 133 -9.08 -18.21 -3.51
CA VAL A 133 -10.14 -19.09 -3.02
C VAL A 133 -11.54 -18.62 -3.45
N ARG A 134 -12.45 -19.55 -3.58
CA ARG A 134 -13.90 -19.39 -3.72
C ARG A 134 -14.59 -20.48 -2.88
N PRO A 135 -15.70 -20.16 -2.17
CA PRO A 135 -16.38 -18.86 -2.06
C PRO A 135 -15.58 -17.83 -1.24
N PRO A 136 -15.90 -16.52 -1.36
CA PRO A 136 -15.36 -15.45 -0.50
C PRO A 136 -15.88 -15.57 0.93
N GLY A 137 -15.49 -14.61 1.84
CA GLY A 137 -15.78 -14.81 3.26
C GLY A 137 -16.21 -13.59 4.06
N HIS A 138 -15.86 -12.37 3.69
CA HIS A 138 -15.92 -11.19 4.56
C HIS A 138 -17.35 -10.74 4.96
N HIS A 139 -18.37 -11.12 4.20
CA HIS A 139 -19.76 -10.84 4.54
C HIS A 139 -20.40 -11.91 5.45
N SER A 140 -19.82 -13.12 5.54
CA SER A 140 -20.38 -14.19 6.35
C SER A 140 -20.27 -13.87 7.84
N GLN A 141 -21.40 -14.00 8.53
CA GLN A 141 -21.57 -13.75 9.95
C GLN A 141 -21.43 -15.04 10.77
N ARG A 142 -21.49 -14.93 12.10
CA ARG A 142 -21.39 -16.07 13.01
C ARG A 142 -22.37 -17.22 12.68
N ALA A 143 -23.58 -16.89 12.24
CA ALA A 143 -24.64 -17.85 11.99
C ALA A 143 -25.40 -17.61 10.68
N ALA A 144 -24.84 -16.87 9.75
CA ALA A 144 -25.51 -16.54 8.49
C ALA A 144 -24.51 -16.37 7.35
N ALA A 145 -24.85 -16.91 6.18
CA ALA A 145 -24.23 -16.59 4.89
C ALA A 145 -24.76 -15.24 4.39
N ASN A 146 -23.96 -14.54 3.60
CA ASN A 146 -24.37 -13.27 2.99
C ASN A 146 -23.42 -12.92 1.84
N GLY A 147 -23.89 -12.24 0.78
CA GLY A 147 -23.07 -11.68 -0.27
C GLY A 147 -22.04 -12.65 -0.86
N PHE A 148 -22.48 -13.80 -1.38
CA PHE A 148 -21.66 -14.91 -1.90
C PHE A 148 -20.81 -15.65 -0.85
N CYS A 149 -20.69 -15.12 0.39
CA CYS A 149 -19.84 -15.65 1.44
C CYS A 149 -20.57 -16.73 2.25
N VAL A 150 -19.85 -17.84 2.52
CA VAL A 150 -20.36 -18.99 3.27
C VAL A 150 -19.70 -19.09 4.64
N PHE A 151 -18.38 -19.18 4.69
CA PHE A 151 -17.60 -19.06 5.93
C PHE A 151 -16.71 -17.83 5.86
N ASN A 152 -16.46 -17.19 6.99
CA ASN A 152 -15.60 -16.02 7.06
C ASN A 152 -14.13 -16.43 7.11
N ASN A 153 -13.55 -16.62 5.92
CA ASN A 153 -12.19 -17.14 5.76
C ASN A 153 -11.14 -16.31 6.51
N VAL A 154 -11.25 -14.97 6.46
CA VAL A 154 -10.29 -14.06 7.09
C VAL A 154 -10.47 -14.06 8.61
N ALA A 155 -11.69 -14.02 9.11
CA ALA A 155 -11.94 -14.08 10.55
C ALA A 155 -11.49 -15.41 11.16
N ILE A 156 -11.72 -16.54 10.46
CA ILE A 156 -11.24 -17.86 10.90
C ILE A 156 -9.70 -17.87 10.93
N ALA A 157 -9.04 -17.28 9.92
CA ALA A 157 -7.58 -17.16 9.86
C ALA A 157 -7.03 -16.32 11.01
N ALA A 158 -7.67 -15.20 11.35
CA ALA A 158 -7.28 -14.36 12.49
C ALA A 158 -7.42 -15.11 13.82
N LYS A 159 -8.58 -15.75 14.07
CA LYS A 159 -8.79 -16.54 15.30
C LYS A 159 -7.85 -17.74 15.40
N HIS A 160 -7.51 -18.38 14.27
CA HIS A 160 -6.53 -19.45 14.23
C HIS A 160 -5.11 -18.94 14.59
N ALA A 161 -4.71 -17.78 14.04
CA ALA A 161 -3.43 -17.17 14.37
C ALA A 161 -3.34 -16.84 15.87
N GLN A 162 -4.40 -16.33 16.47
CA GLN A 162 -4.49 -16.08 17.92
C GLN A 162 -4.36 -17.38 18.72
N GLN A 163 -5.17 -18.41 18.39
CA GLN A 163 -5.26 -19.62 19.19
C GLN A 163 -4.03 -20.52 19.04
N LYS A 164 -3.54 -20.71 17.82
CA LYS A 164 -2.45 -21.65 17.52
C LYS A 164 -1.07 -21.05 17.69
N HIS A 165 -0.91 -19.78 17.33
CA HIS A 165 0.38 -19.10 17.31
C HIS A 165 0.53 -18.04 18.41
N GLY A 166 -0.52 -17.78 19.20
CA GLY A 166 -0.47 -16.89 20.36
C GLY A 166 -0.37 -15.41 20.01
N LEU A 167 -0.85 -14.99 18.83
CA LEU A 167 -0.81 -13.59 18.44
C LEU A 167 -1.83 -12.75 19.21
N HIS A 168 -1.44 -11.52 19.55
CA HIS A 168 -2.25 -10.58 20.33
C HIS A 168 -2.71 -9.35 19.53
N ARG A 169 -2.04 -9.02 18.42
CA ARG A 169 -2.36 -7.86 17.61
C ARG A 169 -2.39 -8.25 16.13
N ILE A 170 -3.60 -8.29 15.57
CA ILE A 170 -3.83 -8.62 14.17
C ILE A 170 -4.52 -7.46 13.49
N LEU A 171 -3.93 -6.94 12.42
CA LEU A 171 -4.57 -5.96 11.54
C LEU A 171 -5.26 -6.71 10.39
N ILE A 172 -6.56 -6.48 10.24
CA ILE A 172 -7.32 -6.90 9.06
C ILE A 172 -7.59 -5.67 8.20
N VAL A 173 -7.09 -5.66 6.96
CA VAL A 173 -7.39 -4.64 5.96
C VAL A 173 -8.34 -5.24 4.93
N ASP A 174 -9.54 -4.73 4.89
CA ASP A 174 -10.55 -5.11 3.89
C ASP A 174 -10.59 -4.02 2.82
N TRP A 175 -10.10 -4.33 1.64
CA TRP A 175 -10.08 -3.39 0.53
C TRP A 175 -11.05 -3.73 -0.60
N ASP A 176 -11.93 -4.72 -0.35
CA ASP A 176 -13.12 -4.94 -1.16
C ASP A 176 -13.93 -3.63 -1.26
N ILE A 177 -14.62 -3.41 -2.37
CA ILE A 177 -15.46 -2.20 -2.53
C ILE A 177 -16.72 -2.26 -1.66
N HIS A 178 -17.12 -3.44 -1.19
CA HIS A 178 -18.24 -3.63 -0.28
C HIS A 178 -17.79 -3.71 1.17
N HIS A 179 -18.60 -3.20 2.08
CA HIS A 179 -18.32 -3.32 3.51
C HIS A 179 -18.36 -4.77 3.99
N GLY A 180 -17.27 -5.24 4.58
CA GLY A 180 -17.18 -6.58 5.18
C GLY A 180 -17.82 -6.65 6.54
N GLN A 181 -19.15 -6.48 6.63
CA GLN A 181 -19.90 -6.45 7.88
C GLN A 181 -19.75 -7.75 8.69
N GLY A 182 -19.50 -8.89 8.02
CA GLY A 182 -19.25 -10.16 8.70
C GLY A 182 -17.98 -10.12 9.55
N ILE A 183 -16.90 -9.54 9.06
CA ILE A 183 -15.66 -9.35 9.83
C ILE A 183 -15.92 -8.37 10.98
N GLN A 184 -16.56 -7.23 10.70
CA GLN A 184 -16.88 -6.23 11.71
C GLN A 184 -17.65 -6.84 12.89
N TYR A 185 -18.74 -7.55 12.65
CA TYR A 185 -19.57 -8.15 13.71
C TYR A 185 -18.83 -9.20 14.54
N ILE A 186 -17.82 -9.87 13.98
CA ILE A 186 -17.03 -10.88 14.69
C ILE A 186 -16.02 -10.22 15.64
N PHE A 187 -15.51 -9.04 15.29
CA PHE A 187 -14.40 -8.39 16.02
C PHE A 187 -14.76 -7.04 16.65
N GLU A 188 -15.98 -6.53 16.54
CA GLU A 188 -16.34 -5.18 17.01
C GLU A 188 -16.16 -4.96 18.52
N ASP A 189 -16.02 -6.01 19.31
CA ASP A 189 -15.76 -5.99 20.76
C ASP A 189 -14.38 -6.53 21.16
N ASP A 190 -13.52 -6.86 20.18
CA ASP A 190 -12.21 -7.49 20.37
C ASP A 190 -11.05 -6.53 20.07
N PRO A 191 -10.37 -5.95 21.09
CA PRO A 191 -9.27 -5.02 20.89
C PRO A 191 -7.99 -5.67 20.35
N SER A 192 -7.91 -6.98 20.28
CA SER A 192 -6.77 -7.70 19.69
C SER A 192 -6.78 -7.70 18.16
N VAL A 193 -7.88 -7.27 17.55
CA VAL A 193 -8.03 -7.18 16.09
C VAL A 193 -8.42 -5.76 15.69
N LEU A 194 -7.52 -5.08 14.98
CA LEU A 194 -7.85 -3.83 14.31
C LEU A 194 -8.41 -4.14 12.93
N TYR A 195 -9.70 -3.88 12.73
CA TYR A 195 -10.40 -4.03 11.46
C TYR A 195 -10.47 -2.68 10.75
N PHE A 196 -9.88 -2.59 9.57
CA PHE A 196 -9.96 -1.43 8.70
C PHE A 196 -10.65 -1.82 7.38
N SER A 197 -11.70 -1.08 6.99
CA SER A 197 -12.38 -1.25 5.72
C SER A 197 -12.57 0.09 5.03
N TRP A 198 -12.17 0.19 3.77
CA TRP A 198 -12.66 1.25 2.89
C TRP A 198 -13.64 0.64 1.89
N HIS A 199 -14.78 1.24 1.75
CA HIS A 199 -15.85 0.67 0.94
C HIS A 199 -16.75 1.76 0.36
N ARG A 200 -17.38 1.47 -0.75
CA ARG A 200 -18.43 2.31 -1.33
C ARG A 200 -19.62 2.32 -0.39
N TYR A 201 -20.09 3.51 -0.04
CA TYR A 201 -21.18 3.69 0.92
C TYR A 201 -22.31 4.55 0.37
N GLU A 202 -21.95 5.67 -0.28
CA GLU A 202 -22.91 6.62 -0.87
C GLU A 202 -24.03 7.00 0.12
N HIS A 203 -23.66 7.31 1.36
CA HIS A 203 -24.59 7.65 2.45
C HIS A 203 -25.65 6.56 2.69
N GLY A 204 -25.25 5.28 2.66
CA GLY A 204 -26.10 4.12 2.88
C GLY A 204 -26.86 3.63 1.65
N ARG A 205 -26.61 4.20 0.45
CA ARG A 205 -27.26 3.77 -0.79
C ARG A 205 -26.58 2.60 -1.48
N CYS A 206 -25.32 2.33 -1.16
CA CYS A 206 -24.60 1.16 -1.66
C CYS A 206 -24.87 -0.05 -0.76
N TRP A 207 -24.95 -1.24 -1.37
CA TRP A 207 -25.06 -2.49 -0.65
C TRP A 207 -23.86 -2.70 0.30
N PRO A 208 -24.03 -3.21 1.53
CA PRO A 208 -25.20 -3.86 2.12
C PRO A 208 -26.23 -2.91 2.79
N HIS A 209 -26.20 -1.62 2.54
CA HIS A 209 -27.16 -0.61 3.05
C HIS A 209 -27.19 -0.47 4.58
N LEU A 210 -26.08 -0.74 5.25
CA LEU A 210 -25.98 -0.76 6.70
C LEU A 210 -25.53 0.59 7.27
N ARG A 211 -26.20 1.08 8.31
CA ARG A 211 -25.81 2.30 9.01
C ARG A 211 -24.45 2.16 9.69
N GLU A 212 -24.13 1.00 10.19
CA GLU A 212 -22.86 0.65 10.81
C GLU A 212 -21.68 0.49 9.84
N SER A 213 -21.87 0.76 8.56
CA SER A 213 -20.80 0.92 7.57
C SER A 213 -20.24 2.35 7.53
N ASP A 214 -20.83 3.29 8.30
CA ASP A 214 -20.38 4.69 8.35
C ASP A 214 -19.18 4.89 9.30
N ALA A 215 -18.49 6.00 9.15
CA ALA A 215 -17.27 6.36 9.86
C ALA A 215 -17.41 6.40 11.40
N ASP A 216 -18.60 6.63 11.92
CA ASP A 216 -18.88 6.72 13.37
C ASP A 216 -19.06 5.34 14.05
N ALA A 217 -19.10 4.25 13.29
CA ALA A 217 -19.10 2.90 13.82
C ALA A 217 -17.66 2.46 14.17
N VAL A 218 -17.26 2.74 15.40
CA VAL A 218 -15.87 2.59 15.88
C VAL A 218 -15.64 1.33 16.72
N GLY A 219 -16.58 0.38 16.74
CA GLY A 219 -16.55 -0.81 17.60
C GLY A 219 -17.28 -0.61 18.93
N ARG A 220 -17.31 -1.67 19.76
CA ARG A 220 -18.09 -1.72 21.00
C ARG A 220 -17.23 -2.17 22.18
N GLY A 221 -17.66 -1.81 23.40
CA GLY A 221 -17.02 -2.27 24.63
C GLY A 221 -15.49 -2.13 24.61
N PRO A 222 -14.73 -3.20 24.88
CA PRO A 222 -13.27 -3.20 24.81
C PRO A 222 -12.73 -2.95 23.41
N GLY A 223 -13.47 -3.36 22.35
CA GLY A 223 -13.08 -3.17 20.94
C GLY A 223 -13.39 -1.77 20.39
N ARG A 224 -13.83 -0.82 21.24
CA ARG A 224 -14.10 0.55 20.80
C ARG A 224 -12.80 1.24 20.34
N GLY A 225 -12.78 1.76 19.12
CA GLY A 225 -11.61 2.30 18.44
C GLY A 225 -10.94 1.30 17.48
N PHE A 226 -11.27 0.00 17.57
CA PHE A 226 -10.64 -1.05 16.77
C PHE A 226 -11.44 -1.44 15.51
N THR A 227 -12.58 -0.80 15.26
CA THR A 227 -13.30 -0.85 13.99
C THR A 227 -13.13 0.49 13.29
N VAL A 228 -12.61 0.49 12.07
CA VAL A 228 -12.31 1.69 11.28
C VAL A 228 -12.97 1.55 9.91
N ASN A 229 -14.08 2.23 9.72
CA ASN A 229 -14.81 2.28 8.46
C ASN A 229 -14.51 3.58 7.73
N LEU A 230 -14.00 3.49 6.50
CA LEU A 230 -13.76 4.61 5.62
C LEU A 230 -14.75 4.57 4.45
N PRO A 231 -15.90 5.25 4.59
CA PRO A 231 -16.99 5.19 3.61
C PRO A 231 -16.71 6.08 2.40
N TRP A 232 -16.68 5.52 1.22
CA TRP A 232 -16.62 6.27 -0.03
C TRP A 232 -18.02 6.72 -0.42
N ASN A 233 -18.28 8.03 -0.37
CA ASN A 233 -19.59 8.62 -0.63
C ASN A 233 -19.77 9.09 -2.08
N GLN A 234 -18.79 8.84 -2.94
CA GLN A 234 -18.83 9.15 -4.35
C GLN A 234 -18.12 8.06 -5.16
N VAL A 235 -18.62 7.79 -6.35
CA VAL A 235 -17.97 6.91 -7.34
C VAL A 235 -16.88 7.65 -8.12
N GLY A 236 -15.94 6.90 -8.71
CA GLY A 236 -14.88 7.46 -9.54
C GLY A 236 -13.65 7.94 -8.77
N LEU A 237 -13.52 7.55 -7.50
CA LEU A 237 -12.31 7.79 -6.71
C LEU A 237 -11.13 7.02 -7.29
N GLY A 238 -9.95 7.64 -7.25
CA GLY A 238 -8.75 7.12 -7.91
C GLY A 238 -7.52 7.01 -6.99
N ASN A 239 -6.35 6.89 -7.60
CA ASN A 239 -5.08 6.67 -6.89
C ASN A 239 -4.83 7.70 -5.78
N ALA A 240 -5.10 8.99 -6.04
CA ALA A 240 -4.86 10.05 -5.07
C ALA A 240 -5.70 9.87 -3.80
N ASP A 241 -6.95 9.42 -3.95
CA ASP A 241 -7.89 9.22 -2.84
C ASP A 241 -7.47 8.07 -1.95
N TYR A 242 -7.15 6.92 -2.56
CA TYR A 242 -6.68 5.74 -1.83
C TYR A 242 -5.32 5.99 -1.16
N VAL A 243 -4.37 6.65 -1.85
CA VAL A 243 -3.08 7.01 -1.24
C VAL A 243 -3.27 7.99 -0.07
N ALA A 244 -4.15 8.98 -0.20
CA ALA A 244 -4.47 9.88 0.91
C ALA A 244 -5.06 9.12 2.12
N ALA A 245 -5.98 8.18 1.89
CA ALA A 245 -6.54 7.34 2.95
C ALA A 245 -5.46 6.47 3.62
N PHE A 246 -4.54 5.90 2.84
CA PHE A 246 -3.39 5.16 3.37
C PHE A 246 -2.53 6.03 4.29
N LEU A 247 -2.13 7.21 3.81
CA LEU A 247 -1.19 8.08 4.51
C LEU A 247 -1.80 8.74 5.75
N HIS A 248 -3.09 9.09 5.68
CA HIS A 248 -3.73 9.91 6.71
C HIS A 248 -4.59 9.11 7.71
N VAL A 249 -4.90 7.84 7.42
CA VAL A 249 -5.71 6.99 8.32
C VAL A 249 -5.03 5.65 8.57
N LEU A 250 -4.86 4.80 7.55
CA LEU A 250 -4.46 3.41 7.76
C LEU A 250 -3.05 3.28 8.34
N LEU A 251 -2.05 3.92 7.74
CA LEU A 251 -0.66 3.78 8.21
C LEU A 251 -0.43 4.38 9.60
N PRO A 252 -0.96 5.58 9.96
CA PRO A 252 -0.86 6.07 11.33
C PRO A 252 -1.39 5.08 12.37
N LEU A 253 -2.57 4.51 12.13
CA LEU A 253 -3.18 3.51 13.01
C LEU A 253 -2.37 2.21 13.05
N ALA A 254 -1.91 1.71 11.91
CA ALA A 254 -1.13 0.49 11.81
C ALA A 254 0.21 0.60 12.57
N PHE A 255 0.91 1.73 12.47
CA PHE A 255 2.14 1.95 13.20
C PHE A 255 1.95 2.10 14.72
N GLU A 256 0.83 2.70 15.16
CA GLU A 256 0.50 2.78 16.58
C GLU A 256 0.05 1.43 17.14
N PHE A 257 -0.75 0.68 16.39
CA PHE A 257 -1.23 -0.65 16.77
C PHE A 257 -0.11 -1.69 16.79
N ASP A 258 0.91 -1.52 15.97
CA ASP A 258 2.08 -2.42 15.85
C ASP A 258 1.67 -3.90 15.66
N PRO A 259 0.98 -4.27 14.55
CA PRO A 259 0.44 -5.59 14.37
C PRO A 259 1.53 -6.65 14.19
N GLU A 260 1.31 -7.84 14.77
CA GLU A 260 2.16 -9.02 14.60
C GLU A 260 1.85 -9.77 13.28
N LEU A 261 0.63 -9.58 12.75
CA LEU A 261 0.17 -10.14 11.48
C LEU A 261 -0.76 -9.15 10.80
N VAL A 262 -0.58 -8.99 9.49
CA VAL A 262 -1.52 -8.27 8.62
C VAL A 262 -2.23 -9.29 7.73
N LEU A 263 -3.55 -9.33 7.83
CA LEU A 263 -4.43 -10.08 6.93
C LEU A 263 -5.13 -9.10 6.00
N VAL A 264 -5.13 -9.41 4.71
CA VAL A 264 -5.83 -8.59 3.71
C VAL A 264 -7.00 -9.39 3.15
N SER A 265 -8.22 -8.88 3.36
CA SER A 265 -9.43 -9.34 2.66
C SER A 265 -9.41 -8.68 1.28
N ALA A 266 -8.87 -9.41 0.30
CA ALA A 266 -8.50 -8.86 -0.99
C ALA A 266 -9.59 -9.06 -2.04
N GLY A 267 -10.69 -8.34 -1.93
CA GLY A 267 -11.61 -8.14 -3.05
C GLY A 267 -10.98 -7.17 -4.06
N PHE A 268 -11.00 -7.53 -5.34
CA PHE A 268 -10.49 -6.69 -6.42
C PHE A 268 -11.60 -6.02 -7.22
N ASP A 269 -12.72 -5.85 -6.60
CA ASP A 269 -13.94 -5.25 -7.16
C ASP A 269 -13.92 -3.71 -7.14
N SER A 270 -12.93 -3.09 -6.52
CA SER A 270 -12.56 -1.69 -6.74
C SER A 270 -11.66 -1.46 -7.95
N ALA A 271 -11.31 -2.53 -8.71
CA ALA A 271 -10.41 -2.42 -9.84
C ALA A 271 -11.04 -1.65 -11.01
N ILE A 272 -10.18 -0.98 -11.81
CA ILE A 272 -10.57 -0.08 -12.90
C ILE A 272 -11.55 -0.78 -13.88
N GLY A 273 -12.65 -0.11 -14.20
CA GLY A 273 -13.56 -0.47 -15.27
C GLY A 273 -14.79 -1.27 -14.84
N ASP A 274 -14.97 -1.47 -13.56
CA ASP A 274 -16.16 -2.13 -13.05
C ASP A 274 -17.18 -1.09 -12.55
N PRO A 275 -18.35 -0.94 -13.18
CA PRO A 275 -19.36 0.01 -12.75
C PRO A 275 -20.08 -0.41 -11.46
N GLU A 276 -20.01 -1.68 -11.06
CA GLU A 276 -20.73 -2.22 -9.89
C GLU A 276 -19.87 -3.05 -8.94
N GLY A 277 -18.59 -3.35 -9.29
CA GLY A 277 -17.66 -4.05 -8.42
C GLY A 277 -17.04 -5.34 -8.98
N GLY A 278 -15.80 -5.28 -9.51
CA GLY A 278 -14.82 -6.37 -9.62
C GLY A 278 -15.15 -7.57 -10.50
N TYR A 279 -16.08 -7.44 -11.40
CA TYR A 279 -16.52 -8.56 -12.25
C TYR A 279 -15.91 -8.57 -13.65
N HIS A 280 -15.07 -7.57 -13.95
CA HIS A 280 -14.31 -7.54 -15.19
C HIS A 280 -13.09 -8.46 -15.10
N LEU A 281 -13.14 -9.65 -15.70
CA LEU A 281 -12.15 -10.72 -15.54
C LEU A 281 -10.71 -10.31 -15.87
N GLU A 282 -10.52 -9.44 -16.85
CA GLU A 282 -9.19 -8.96 -17.23
C GLU A 282 -8.61 -8.03 -16.16
N SER A 283 -9.39 -7.05 -15.69
CA SER A 283 -9.00 -6.13 -14.62
C SER A 283 -8.68 -6.89 -13.32
N LEU A 284 -9.55 -7.82 -12.93
CA LEU A 284 -9.35 -8.72 -11.79
C LEU A 284 -8.02 -9.48 -11.90
N SER A 285 -7.80 -10.14 -13.04
CA SER A 285 -6.60 -10.98 -13.23
C SER A 285 -5.31 -10.17 -13.23
N LEU A 286 -5.32 -8.94 -13.78
CA LEU A 286 -4.18 -8.02 -13.76
C LEU A 286 -3.91 -7.51 -12.34
N SER A 287 -4.95 -7.12 -11.60
CA SER A 287 -4.81 -6.66 -10.21
C SER A 287 -4.19 -7.72 -9.31
N VAL A 288 -4.62 -8.98 -9.45
CA VAL A 288 -3.99 -10.10 -8.73
C VAL A 288 -2.53 -10.28 -9.15
N CYS A 289 -2.19 -10.17 -10.44
CA CYS A 289 -0.80 -10.25 -10.89
C CYS A 289 0.05 -9.13 -10.26
N MET A 290 -0.45 -7.89 -10.23
CA MET A 290 0.25 -6.77 -9.59
C MET A 290 0.46 -7.01 -8.10
N MET A 291 -0.54 -7.55 -7.40
CA MET A 291 -0.42 -7.91 -5.99
C MET A 291 0.65 -8.98 -5.77
N VAL A 292 0.65 -10.04 -6.57
CA VAL A 292 1.68 -11.09 -6.47
C VAL A 292 3.07 -10.50 -6.72
N GLN A 293 3.24 -9.61 -7.70
CA GLN A 293 4.51 -8.91 -7.92
C GLN A 293 4.93 -8.07 -6.70
N ALA A 294 4.00 -7.33 -6.11
CA ALA A 294 4.27 -6.55 -4.89
C ALA A 294 4.70 -7.45 -3.72
N LEU A 295 4.01 -8.57 -3.49
CA LEU A 295 4.38 -9.57 -2.47
C LEU A 295 5.72 -10.25 -2.74
N LEU A 296 6.11 -10.40 -4.00
CA LEU A 296 7.44 -10.87 -4.41
C LEU A 296 8.53 -9.81 -4.25
N GLY A 297 8.16 -8.56 -3.91
CA GLY A 297 9.07 -7.42 -3.76
C GLY A 297 9.46 -6.79 -5.09
N ASP A 298 8.75 -7.07 -6.18
CA ASP A 298 8.97 -6.40 -7.46
C ASP A 298 8.65 -4.91 -7.34
N PRO A 299 9.34 -4.04 -8.11
CA PRO A 299 9.03 -2.63 -8.14
C PRO A 299 7.57 -2.38 -8.54
N ALA A 300 6.86 -1.56 -7.77
CA ALA A 300 5.53 -1.14 -8.16
C ALA A 300 5.61 -0.23 -9.41
N PRO A 301 4.64 -0.32 -10.34
CA PRO A 301 4.57 0.64 -11.43
C PRO A 301 4.34 2.05 -10.87
N PRO A 302 4.92 3.10 -11.51
CA PRO A 302 4.68 4.47 -11.09
C PRO A 302 3.19 4.79 -11.20
N LEU A 303 2.67 5.54 -10.24
CA LEU A 303 1.28 6.00 -10.28
C LEU A 303 1.13 7.02 -11.43
N SER A 304 0.05 6.89 -12.19
CA SER A 304 -0.29 7.79 -13.28
C SER A 304 -1.44 8.72 -12.90
N GLY A 305 -1.51 9.87 -13.57
CA GLY A 305 -2.56 10.85 -13.39
C GLY A 305 -2.26 11.89 -12.30
N PRO A 306 -3.15 12.89 -12.14
CA PRO A 306 -2.96 13.95 -11.17
C PRO A 306 -3.16 13.40 -9.74
N MET A 307 -2.19 13.70 -8.86
CA MET A 307 -2.25 13.35 -7.44
C MET A 307 -2.98 14.47 -6.68
N VAL A 308 -4.28 14.57 -6.93
CA VAL A 308 -5.20 15.53 -6.29
C VAL A 308 -6.37 14.75 -5.73
N PRO A 309 -6.44 14.58 -4.40
CA PRO A 309 -7.57 13.88 -3.77
C PRO A 309 -8.89 14.60 -4.04
N HIS A 310 -9.93 13.82 -4.27
CA HIS A 310 -11.28 14.33 -4.47
C HIS A 310 -11.85 14.89 -3.16
N HIS A 311 -12.66 15.95 -3.25
CA HIS A 311 -13.25 16.59 -2.07
C HIS A 311 -14.02 15.59 -1.19
N SER A 312 -14.87 14.74 -1.78
CA SER A 312 -15.62 13.71 -1.04
C SER A 312 -14.72 12.68 -0.34
N ALA A 313 -13.55 12.36 -0.91
CA ALA A 313 -12.57 11.49 -0.25
C ALA A 313 -11.96 12.18 0.98
N LEU A 314 -11.60 13.46 0.86
CA LEU A 314 -11.08 14.24 1.99
C LEU A 314 -12.12 14.38 3.11
N GLU A 315 -13.41 14.57 2.79
CA GLU A 315 -14.50 14.58 3.77
C GLU A 315 -14.63 13.24 4.50
N SER A 316 -14.55 12.13 3.76
CA SER A 316 -14.58 10.79 4.36
C SER A 316 -13.37 10.56 5.27
N ILE A 317 -12.15 10.87 4.82
CA ILE A 317 -10.92 10.79 5.61
C ILE A 317 -11.04 11.61 6.89
N GLN A 318 -11.53 12.86 6.78
CA GLN A 318 -11.73 13.74 7.93
C GLN A 318 -12.74 13.17 8.93
N SER A 319 -13.85 12.62 8.45
CA SER A 319 -14.88 12.01 9.29
C SER A 319 -14.36 10.82 10.08
N VAL A 320 -13.61 9.93 9.42
CA VAL A 320 -12.96 8.78 10.08
C VAL A 320 -11.95 9.23 11.13
N ARG A 321 -11.11 10.21 10.78
CA ARG A 321 -10.11 10.75 11.71
C ARG A 321 -10.76 11.38 12.93
N ALA A 322 -11.83 12.15 12.75
CA ALA A 322 -12.57 12.74 13.86
C ALA A 322 -13.19 11.67 14.78
N ALA A 323 -13.75 10.61 14.20
CA ALA A 323 -14.34 9.50 14.96
C ALA A 323 -13.29 8.69 15.72
N GLN A 324 -12.09 8.49 15.14
CA GLN A 324 -11.03 7.65 15.68
C GLN A 324 -10.01 8.40 16.58
N ALA A 325 -9.88 9.72 16.46
CA ALA A 325 -8.94 10.51 17.26
C ALA A 325 -9.09 10.34 18.79
N PRO A 326 -10.29 10.15 19.38
CA PRO A 326 -10.41 9.87 20.81
C PRO A 326 -9.72 8.58 21.26
N HIS A 327 -9.41 7.65 20.32
CA HIS A 327 -8.88 6.32 20.59
C HIS A 327 -7.41 6.16 20.22
N TRP A 328 -6.88 6.99 19.30
CA TRP A 328 -5.56 6.82 18.70
C TRP A 328 -4.73 8.10 18.77
N MET A 329 -3.57 8.02 19.43
CA MET A 329 -2.63 9.14 19.58
C MET A 329 -2.09 9.62 18.23
N SER A 330 -1.84 8.72 17.29
CA SER A 330 -1.34 9.03 15.96
C SER A 330 -2.28 9.95 15.18
N LEU A 331 -3.58 9.85 15.39
CA LEU A 331 -4.57 10.72 14.75
C LEU A 331 -4.75 12.04 15.51
N GLN A 332 -4.52 12.07 16.82
CA GLN A 332 -4.55 13.32 17.62
C GLN A 332 -3.44 14.28 17.24
N GLN A 333 -2.29 13.77 16.79
CA GLN A 333 -1.14 14.58 16.38
C GLN A 333 -1.38 15.40 15.12
N GLN A 334 -2.39 15.03 14.35
CA GLN A 334 -2.72 15.70 13.09
C GLN A 334 -3.99 16.54 13.31
N ASP A 335 -3.96 17.82 12.93
CA ASP A 335 -5.08 18.73 13.15
C ASP A 335 -6.43 18.16 12.72
N LEU A 336 -7.34 18.18 13.67
CA LEU A 336 -8.78 18.08 13.43
C LEU A 336 -9.32 19.50 13.34
N THR A 337 -9.46 20.05 12.16
CA THR A 337 -10.35 21.22 11.98
C THR A 337 -11.76 20.80 12.38
N PRO A 338 -12.46 21.57 13.25
CA PRO A 338 -13.80 21.21 13.66
C PRO A 338 -14.71 21.02 12.45
N ILE A 339 -15.32 19.84 12.32
CA ILE A 339 -16.36 19.60 11.34
C ILE A 339 -17.51 20.52 11.70
N ARG A 340 -17.86 21.48 10.85
CA ARG A 340 -19.21 22.07 10.89
C ARG A 340 -20.16 20.91 10.60
N SER A 341 -21.12 20.69 11.49
CA SER A 341 -22.16 19.66 11.41
C SER A 341 -22.62 19.48 9.96
N PRO A 342 -22.78 18.24 9.48
CA PRO A 342 -23.20 17.99 8.12
C PRO A 342 -24.47 18.76 7.86
N SER A 343 -24.46 19.62 6.84
CA SER A 343 -25.66 20.21 6.28
C SER A 343 -26.61 19.04 6.03
N THR A 344 -27.79 19.11 6.64
CA THR A 344 -28.88 18.16 6.40
C THR A 344 -29.19 18.16 4.91
N TYR A 345 -28.59 17.20 4.21
CA TYR A 345 -28.83 17.02 2.79
C TYR A 345 -30.25 16.50 2.62
N SER A 346 -31.11 17.33 2.06
CA SER A 346 -32.45 16.92 1.63
C SER A 346 -32.29 16.01 0.41
N PRO A 347 -32.85 14.80 0.41
CA PRO A 347 -32.73 13.87 -0.71
C PRO A 347 -33.73 14.27 -1.82
N GLU A 348 -33.42 15.28 -2.59
CA GLU A 348 -34.11 15.57 -3.86
C GLU A 348 -33.17 15.24 -5.04
N GLY A 349 -33.08 13.96 -5.35
CA GLY A 349 -32.51 13.46 -6.57
C GLY A 349 -33.10 12.08 -6.83
N ARG A 350 -34.03 11.99 -7.80
CA ARG A 350 -34.57 10.70 -8.25
C ARG A 350 -33.42 9.82 -8.72
N PRO A 351 -33.36 8.54 -8.32
CA PRO A 351 -32.41 7.59 -8.87
C PRO A 351 -32.68 7.47 -10.37
N SER A 352 -31.64 7.68 -11.18
CA SER A 352 -31.64 7.31 -12.59
C SER A 352 -31.65 5.78 -12.64
N THR A 353 -32.84 5.20 -12.72
CA THR A 353 -33.02 3.78 -13.02
C THR A 353 -32.76 3.54 -14.50
N LEU A 354 -31.50 3.38 -14.87
CA LEU A 354 -31.14 2.70 -16.10
C LEU A 354 -31.42 1.21 -15.89
N LEU A 355 -32.48 0.72 -16.54
CA LEU A 355 -32.82 -0.72 -16.53
C LEU A 355 -31.65 -1.52 -17.12
N PRO A 356 -31.17 -2.58 -16.45
CA PRO A 356 -30.14 -3.46 -17.00
C PRO A 356 -30.63 -4.07 -18.32
N GLY A 357 -29.87 -3.90 -19.41
CA GLY A 357 -30.11 -4.54 -20.70
C GLY A 357 -30.61 -3.64 -21.84
N GLY A 358 -30.82 -2.33 -21.61
CA GLY A 358 -31.18 -1.39 -22.67
C GLY A 358 -30.02 -1.07 -23.64
N PRO A 359 -30.32 -0.61 -24.89
CA PRO A 359 -29.28 -0.28 -25.88
C PRO A 359 -28.32 0.82 -25.40
N GLU A 360 -28.78 1.76 -24.55
CA GLU A 360 -27.94 2.80 -23.94
C GLU A 360 -26.98 2.23 -22.88
N PHE A 361 -27.39 1.22 -22.12
CA PHE A 361 -26.53 0.51 -21.16
C PHE A 361 -25.42 -0.26 -21.89
N LYS A 362 -25.75 -0.94 -23.00
CA LYS A 362 -24.76 -1.65 -23.84
C LYS A 362 -23.77 -0.69 -24.48
N ALA A 363 -24.20 0.49 -24.92
CA ALA A 363 -23.32 1.50 -25.50
C ALA A 363 -22.41 2.14 -24.44
N ALA A 364 -22.91 2.38 -23.24
CA ALA A 364 -22.11 2.88 -22.11
C ALA A 364 -21.08 1.84 -21.64
N ALA A 365 -21.48 0.57 -21.54
CA ALA A 365 -20.58 -0.54 -21.22
C ALA A 365 -19.48 -0.73 -22.28
N ALA A 366 -19.80 -0.70 -23.57
CA ALA A 366 -18.81 -0.80 -24.64
C ALA A 366 -17.83 0.39 -24.66
N LYS A 367 -18.29 1.60 -24.32
CA LYS A 367 -17.44 2.79 -24.19
C LYS A 367 -16.52 2.70 -22.98
N ALA A 368 -17.02 2.19 -21.86
CA ALA A 368 -16.25 1.92 -20.65
C ALA A 368 -15.20 0.82 -20.92
N GLU A 369 -15.55 -0.23 -21.65
CA GLU A 369 -14.66 -1.32 -22.03
C GLU A 369 -13.53 -0.86 -22.97
N ALA A 370 -13.82 0.00 -23.95
CA ALA A 370 -12.81 0.59 -24.82
C ALA A 370 -11.87 1.54 -24.07
N ALA A 371 -12.41 2.34 -23.15
CA ALA A 371 -11.60 3.20 -22.28
C ALA A 371 -10.73 2.38 -21.32
N LEU A 372 -11.24 1.29 -20.80
CA LEU A 372 -10.52 0.34 -19.95
C LEU A 372 -9.39 -0.35 -20.72
N SER A 373 -9.65 -0.85 -21.94
CA SER A 373 -8.63 -1.47 -22.78
C SER A 373 -7.46 -0.50 -23.02
N SER A 374 -7.76 0.77 -23.31
CA SER A 374 -6.74 1.81 -23.47
C SER A 374 -5.97 2.10 -22.18
N LEU A 375 -6.62 2.08 -21.02
CA LEU A 375 -5.98 2.25 -19.72
C LEU A 375 -5.11 1.04 -19.33
N LEU A 376 -5.59 -0.18 -19.61
CA LEU A 376 -4.85 -1.42 -19.39
C LEU A 376 -3.63 -1.54 -20.31
N ASP A 377 -3.71 -1.05 -21.55
CA ASP A 377 -2.58 -0.94 -22.46
C ASP A 377 -1.53 0.08 -21.96
N GLN A 378 -1.96 1.11 -21.25
CA GLN A 378 -1.08 2.09 -20.60
C GLN A 378 -0.45 1.56 -19.30
N LEU A 379 -1.12 0.65 -18.60
CA LEU A 379 -0.57 -0.12 -17.48
C LEU A 379 0.42 -1.18 -18.00
N ARG A 380 1.44 -0.74 -18.73
CA ARG A 380 2.54 -1.63 -19.12
C ARG A 380 3.20 -2.11 -17.85
N LEU A 381 3.00 -3.38 -17.51
CA LEU A 381 3.83 -4.05 -16.53
C LEU A 381 5.25 -3.98 -17.08
N HIS A 382 6.04 -3.06 -16.57
CA HIS A 382 7.44 -2.97 -16.95
C HIS A 382 8.10 -4.31 -16.61
N PRO A 383 8.93 -4.84 -17.49
CA PRO A 383 9.70 -6.04 -17.16
C PRO A 383 10.49 -5.74 -15.89
N THR A 384 10.44 -6.65 -14.93
CA THR A 384 11.26 -6.56 -13.71
C THR A 384 12.72 -6.52 -14.14
N PRO A 385 13.52 -5.55 -13.70
CA PRO A 385 14.95 -5.52 -13.99
C PRO A 385 15.58 -6.85 -13.58
N PRO A 386 16.52 -7.38 -14.34
CA PRO A 386 17.19 -8.65 -14.06
C PRO A 386 17.96 -8.62 -12.73
N VAL A 387 18.39 -7.42 -12.30
CA VAL A 387 19.05 -7.18 -11.03
C VAL A 387 18.32 -6.10 -10.27
N ARG A 388 17.92 -6.36 -9.03
CA ARG A 388 17.13 -5.43 -8.21
C ARG A 388 17.99 -4.37 -7.52
N MET A 389 19.23 -4.74 -7.17
CA MET A 389 20.09 -3.93 -6.33
C MET A 389 21.52 -3.97 -6.80
N ALA A 390 22.18 -2.83 -6.90
CA ALA A 390 23.63 -2.74 -7.09
C ALA A 390 24.29 -1.98 -5.93
N VAL A 391 25.51 -2.37 -5.59
CA VAL A 391 26.26 -1.88 -4.44
C VAL A 391 27.65 -1.43 -4.90
N ALA A 392 27.99 -0.17 -4.60
CA ALA A 392 29.30 0.41 -4.84
C ALA A 392 29.89 0.97 -3.53
N LEU A 393 30.33 0.07 -2.66
CA LEU A 393 31.00 0.39 -1.41
C LEU A 393 32.51 0.22 -1.58
N THR A 394 33.33 1.03 -0.92
CA THR A 394 34.79 0.98 -1.08
C THR A 394 35.45 0.00 -0.09
N ALA A 395 35.48 0.32 1.19
CA ALA A 395 36.19 -0.46 2.20
C ALA A 395 35.31 -1.51 2.90
N LEU A 396 33.98 -1.43 2.76
CA LEU A 396 32.99 -2.25 3.50
C LEU A 396 32.60 -3.55 2.79
N ASP A 397 33.05 -3.75 1.56
CA ASP A 397 32.62 -4.82 0.66
C ASP A 397 32.93 -6.24 1.15
N THR A 398 33.97 -6.41 1.97
CA THR A 398 34.45 -7.74 2.35
C THR A 398 33.73 -8.35 3.54
N ALA A 399 33.03 -7.54 4.34
CA ALA A 399 32.38 -7.96 5.58
C ALA A 399 30.84 -8.09 5.48
N LEU A 400 30.22 -7.57 4.41
CA LEU A 400 28.76 -7.57 4.27
C LEU A 400 28.23 -8.82 3.56
N ALA A 401 27.36 -9.58 4.24
CA ALA A 401 26.57 -10.62 3.62
C ALA A 401 25.48 -9.96 2.75
N LEU A 402 25.69 -9.92 1.44
CA LEU A 402 24.74 -9.37 0.49
C LEU A 402 23.62 -10.37 0.19
N PRO A 403 22.37 -9.89 -0.01
CA PRO A 403 21.30 -10.73 -0.53
C PRO A 403 21.69 -11.37 -1.88
N PRO A 404 21.15 -12.56 -2.20
CA PRO A 404 21.31 -13.12 -3.55
C PRO A 404 20.78 -12.12 -4.57
N ASP A 405 21.34 -12.11 -5.76
CA ASP A 405 20.99 -11.19 -6.86
C ASP A 405 21.33 -9.70 -6.61
N THR A 406 22.22 -9.41 -5.65
CA THR A 406 22.82 -8.10 -5.48
C THR A 406 24.09 -7.98 -6.31
N LEU A 407 24.14 -7.01 -7.22
CA LEU A 407 25.29 -6.76 -8.07
C LEU A 407 26.34 -5.93 -7.32
N ARG A 408 27.58 -6.44 -7.20
CA ARG A 408 28.73 -5.63 -6.79
C ARG A 408 29.22 -4.83 -7.97
N GLN A 409 29.19 -3.50 -7.83
CA GLN A 409 29.56 -2.59 -8.91
C GLN A 409 31.05 -2.25 -8.82
N GLU A 410 31.83 -2.79 -9.73
CA GLU A 410 33.26 -2.49 -9.85
C GLU A 410 33.54 -1.40 -10.87
N GLY A 411 32.58 -1.10 -11.75
CA GLY A 411 32.69 -0.10 -12.79
C GLY A 411 32.66 1.34 -12.26
N SER A 412 33.20 2.24 -13.04
CA SER A 412 33.23 3.69 -12.78
C SER A 412 32.91 4.45 -14.06
N ALA A 413 32.35 5.65 -13.93
CA ALA A 413 32.17 6.55 -15.07
C ALA A 413 33.53 6.89 -15.74
N PRO A 414 33.54 7.31 -17.02
CA PRO A 414 34.77 7.67 -17.73
C PRO A 414 35.54 8.78 -17.02
N GLN A 415 36.87 8.60 -16.88
CA GLN A 415 37.73 9.52 -16.14
C GLN A 415 37.64 10.97 -16.64
N LYS A 416 37.56 11.17 -17.97
CA LYS A 416 37.43 12.49 -18.58
C LYS A 416 36.14 13.20 -18.13
N GLU A 417 35.07 12.48 -17.99
CA GLU A 417 33.79 12.99 -17.53
C GLU A 417 33.83 13.36 -16.06
N MET A 418 34.37 12.46 -15.22
CA MET A 418 34.55 12.74 -13.79
C MET A 418 35.39 13.99 -13.55
N GLN A 419 36.47 14.18 -14.30
CA GLN A 419 37.33 15.36 -14.23
C GLN A 419 36.58 16.63 -14.65
N ALA A 420 35.71 16.55 -15.66
CA ALA A 420 34.87 17.68 -16.06
C ALA A 420 33.93 18.12 -14.93
N TRP A 421 33.26 17.19 -14.26
CA TRP A 421 32.44 17.49 -13.10
C TRP A 421 33.25 17.98 -11.90
N ALA A 422 34.39 17.36 -11.61
CA ALA A 422 35.29 17.79 -10.53
C ALA A 422 35.83 19.23 -10.70
N SER A 423 35.96 19.69 -11.93
CA SER A 423 36.39 21.07 -12.19
C SER A 423 35.37 22.13 -11.74
N LEU A 424 34.13 21.73 -11.53
CA LEU A 424 33.04 22.59 -11.03
C LEU A 424 32.94 22.63 -9.51
N HIS A 425 33.54 21.63 -8.82
CA HIS A 425 33.41 21.47 -7.37
C HIS A 425 34.77 21.17 -6.73
N GLU A 426 35.31 22.08 -5.96
CA GLU A 426 36.58 21.90 -5.24
C GLU A 426 36.60 20.65 -4.34
N ALA A 427 35.45 20.31 -3.73
CA ALA A 427 35.31 19.13 -2.87
C ALA A 427 35.53 17.78 -3.60
N LEU A 428 35.43 17.76 -4.94
CA LEU A 428 35.61 16.57 -5.77
C LEU A 428 37.02 16.46 -6.37
N ALA A 429 37.94 17.40 -6.07
CA ALA A 429 39.26 17.45 -6.67
C ALA A 429 40.25 16.35 -6.21
N LYS A 430 39.94 15.66 -5.10
CA LYS A 430 40.79 14.57 -4.58
C LYS A 430 40.47 13.23 -5.28
N ASP A 431 41.48 12.41 -5.50
CA ASP A 431 41.34 11.10 -6.18
C ASP A 431 40.30 10.18 -5.51
N GLU A 432 40.21 10.18 -4.18
CA GLU A 432 39.26 9.40 -3.42
C GLU A 432 37.81 9.85 -3.70
N THR A 433 37.54 11.16 -3.61
CA THR A 433 36.22 11.74 -3.88
C THR A 433 35.83 11.58 -5.36
N LEU A 434 36.81 11.68 -6.26
CA LEU A 434 36.61 11.48 -7.69
C LEU A 434 36.26 10.02 -8.00
N THR A 435 36.90 9.07 -7.33
CA THR A 435 36.61 7.63 -7.47
C THR A 435 35.19 7.32 -6.96
N ALA A 436 34.81 7.85 -5.81
CA ALA A 436 33.46 7.70 -5.26
C ALA A 436 32.40 8.29 -6.20
N LEU A 437 32.63 9.49 -6.75
CA LEU A 437 31.76 10.09 -7.76
C LEU A 437 31.58 9.17 -8.97
N GLY A 438 32.68 8.64 -9.51
CA GLY A 438 32.62 7.76 -10.68
C GLY A 438 31.76 6.51 -10.47
N LYS A 439 31.81 5.93 -9.27
CA LYS A 439 30.94 4.80 -8.88
C LYS A 439 29.46 5.23 -8.78
N VAL A 440 29.17 6.39 -8.18
CA VAL A 440 27.80 6.94 -8.08
C VAL A 440 27.21 7.16 -9.46
N LEU A 441 27.96 7.78 -10.37
CA LEU A 441 27.49 8.04 -11.74
C LEU A 441 27.25 6.76 -12.51
N HIS A 442 28.10 5.75 -12.34
CA HIS A 442 27.92 4.45 -12.98
C HIS A 442 26.67 3.69 -12.45
N LEU A 443 26.40 3.78 -11.14
CA LEU A 443 25.15 3.26 -10.56
C LEU A 443 23.93 4.01 -11.11
N LEU A 444 24.01 5.32 -11.22
CA LEU A 444 22.94 6.15 -11.75
C LEU A 444 22.61 5.76 -13.20
N ASP A 445 23.64 5.57 -14.04
CA ASP A 445 23.48 5.10 -15.41
C ASP A 445 22.82 3.70 -15.44
N GLY A 446 23.23 2.77 -14.58
CA GLY A 446 22.61 1.44 -14.46
C GLY A 446 21.13 1.47 -14.06
N ILE A 447 20.72 2.44 -13.22
CA ILE A 447 19.30 2.64 -12.87
C ILE A 447 18.55 3.26 -14.06
N LEU A 448 19.15 4.22 -14.74
CA LEU A 448 18.55 4.89 -15.90
C LEU A 448 18.31 3.90 -17.04
N ASP A 449 19.31 3.05 -17.33
CA ASP A 449 19.24 2.03 -18.38
C ASP A 449 18.31 0.83 -18.00
N GLY A 450 17.78 0.82 -16.77
CA GLY A 450 16.93 -0.26 -16.29
C GLY A 450 17.68 -1.58 -16.04
N GLN A 451 18.99 -1.55 -15.89
CA GLN A 451 19.81 -2.73 -15.55
C GLN A 451 19.61 -3.11 -14.07
N VAL A 452 19.42 -2.10 -13.20
CA VAL A 452 19.14 -2.25 -11.78
C VAL A 452 17.99 -1.33 -11.36
N SER A 453 17.23 -1.73 -10.33
CA SER A 453 16.15 -0.88 -9.80
C SER A 453 16.67 0.15 -8.81
N SER A 454 17.55 -0.25 -7.89
CA SER A 454 18.06 0.60 -6.82
C SER A 454 19.56 0.42 -6.66
N GLY A 455 20.20 1.41 -6.03
CA GLY A 455 21.62 1.36 -5.74
C GLY A 455 21.97 1.97 -4.39
N ILE A 456 23.12 1.58 -3.85
CA ILE A 456 23.73 2.21 -2.67
C ILE A 456 25.21 2.47 -2.96
N ALA A 457 25.68 3.67 -2.62
CA ALA A 457 27.09 4.04 -2.73
C ALA A 457 27.58 4.68 -1.42
N ALA A 458 28.82 4.37 -1.05
CA ALA A 458 29.53 5.10 -0.01
C ALA A 458 30.22 6.33 -0.61
N ILE A 459 30.11 7.46 0.06
CA ILE A 459 30.74 8.71 -0.35
C ILE A 459 31.45 9.36 0.84
N PRO A 460 32.62 9.98 0.64
CA PRO A 460 33.25 10.77 1.69
C PRO A 460 32.40 11.99 2.07
N ALA A 461 32.21 12.24 3.37
CA ALA A 461 31.38 13.33 3.88
C ALA A 461 31.64 14.70 3.25
N PRO A 462 32.88 15.16 3.03
CA PRO A 462 33.15 16.44 2.40
C PRO A 462 32.69 16.57 0.95
N ALA A 463 32.52 15.41 0.26
CA ALA A 463 32.08 15.35 -1.13
C ALA A 463 30.57 15.16 -1.29
N ALA A 464 29.83 14.91 -0.21
CA ALA A 464 28.43 14.50 -0.27
C ALA A 464 27.53 15.50 -1.02
N ALA A 465 27.60 16.78 -0.67
CA ALA A 465 26.80 17.82 -1.31
C ALA A 465 27.15 17.99 -2.80
N ALA A 466 28.43 17.98 -3.14
CA ALA A 466 28.90 18.08 -4.53
C ALA A 466 28.53 16.85 -5.35
N THR A 467 28.64 15.65 -4.76
CA THR A 467 28.22 14.39 -5.43
C THR A 467 26.73 14.38 -5.72
N LEU A 468 25.89 14.86 -4.78
CA LEU A 468 24.45 15.00 -4.99
C LEU A 468 24.13 15.98 -6.12
N ASP A 469 24.81 17.14 -6.16
CA ASP A 469 24.62 18.11 -7.22
C ASP A 469 24.92 17.49 -8.59
N VAL A 470 26.07 16.85 -8.74
CA VAL A 470 26.45 16.17 -9.98
C VAL A 470 25.47 15.07 -10.34
N ALA A 471 25.03 14.25 -9.36
CA ALA A 471 24.05 13.18 -9.60
C ALA A 471 22.70 13.72 -10.09
N ILE A 472 22.22 14.84 -9.54
CA ILE A 472 20.99 15.50 -9.97
C ILE A 472 21.15 16.04 -11.39
N GLN A 473 22.20 16.81 -11.65
CA GLN A 473 22.46 17.41 -12.98
C GLN A 473 22.64 16.31 -14.05
N ARG A 474 23.38 15.26 -13.73
CA ARG A 474 23.59 14.10 -14.61
C ARG A 474 22.25 13.39 -14.89
N GLY A 475 21.48 13.05 -13.86
CA GLY A 475 20.21 12.37 -14.00
C GLY A 475 19.21 13.13 -14.88
N LEU A 476 19.09 14.46 -14.66
CA LEU A 476 18.23 15.34 -15.45
C LEU A 476 18.72 15.49 -16.90
N SER A 477 20.04 15.47 -17.13
CA SER A 477 20.62 15.56 -18.48
C SER A 477 20.48 14.28 -19.28
N GLN A 478 20.39 13.13 -18.61
CA GLN A 478 20.35 11.80 -19.22
C GLN A 478 18.91 11.26 -19.42
N GLY A 479 17.89 11.97 -18.95
CA GLY A 479 16.51 11.64 -19.30
C GLY A 479 15.50 11.55 -18.16
N PHE A 480 15.92 11.58 -16.89
CA PHE A 480 14.96 11.73 -15.81
C PHE A 480 14.26 13.10 -15.89
N GLN A 481 12.95 13.09 -15.71
CA GLN A 481 12.14 14.30 -15.77
C GLN A 481 11.98 14.93 -14.39
N ARG A 482 11.90 14.10 -13.33
CA ARG A 482 11.63 14.54 -11.97
C ARG A 482 12.49 13.76 -10.98
N LEU A 483 13.31 14.47 -10.21
CA LEU A 483 14.19 13.90 -9.20
C LEU A 483 13.80 14.39 -7.80
N LEU A 484 13.52 13.45 -6.89
CA LEU A 484 13.33 13.76 -5.47
C LEU A 484 14.65 13.53 -4.74
N CYS A 485 15.18 14.57 -4.13
CA CYS A 485 16.32 14.46 -3.22
C CYS A 485 15.83 14.57 -1.77
N VAL A 486 16.05 13.53 -0.99
CA VAL A 486 15.81 13.50 0.46
C VAL A 486 17.16 13.48 1.16
N ALA A 487 17.58 14.64 1.66
CA ALA A 487 18.81 14.80 2.39
C ALA A 487 18.52 14.74 3.90
N VAL A 488 19.23 13.88 4.64
CA VAL A 488 19.09 13.77 6.09
C VAL A 488 20.39 14.21 6.75
N GLY A 489 20.28 15.13 7.72
CA GLY A 489 21.42 15.74 8.38
C GLY A 489 21.83 17.09 7.77
N GLN A 490 23.07 17.51 8.06
CA GLN A 490 23.58 18.78 7.58
C GLN A 490 24.16 18.65 6.16
N LEU A 491 23.28 18.70 5.17
CA LEU A 491 23.63 18.71 3.76
C LEU A 491 23.05 19.98 3.11
N ASP A 492 23.93 20.87 2.67
CA ASP A 492 23.52 22.10 2.00
C ASP A 492 23.02 21.80 0.58
N ARG A 493 21.95 22.48 0.19
CA ARG A 493 21.44 22.39 -1.16
C ARG A 493 22.40 23.08 -2.13
N PRO A 494 22.70 22.47 -3.28
CA PRO A 494 23.42 23.14 -4.36
C PRO A 494 22.69 24.40 -4.85
N LEU A 495 23.43 25.51 -5.00
CA LEU A 495 22.87 26.83 -5.30
C LEU A 495 22.15 26.90 -6.67
N ASP A 496 22.62 26.15 -7.66
CA ASP A 496 22.13 26.24 -9.05
C ASP A 496 20.80 25.52 -9.31
N LEU A 497 20.34 24.67 -8.38
CA LEU A 497 19.07 23.93 -8.50
C LEU A 497 17.82 24.76 -8.13
N ALA A 498 17.99 26.02 -7.73
CA ALA A 498 16.89 26.84 -7.16
C ALA A 498 15.74 27.13 -8.14
N ALA A 499 15.98 27.11 -9.45
CA ALA A 499 15.01 27.51 -10.47
C ALA A 499 14.33 26.34 -11.21
N ASP A 500 14.85 25.12 -11.10
CA ASP A 500 14.36 23.98 -11.87
C ASP A 500 13.29 23.20 -11.09
N LYS A 501 12.02 23.32 -11.51
CA LYS A 501 10.88 22.57 -10.93
C LYS A 501 10.95 21.06 -11.16
N ARG A 502 11.97 20.55 -11.86
CA ARG A 502 12.21 19.12 -12.06
C ARG A 502 12.93 18.46 -10.88
N SER A 503 13.38 19.23 -9.89
CA SER A 503 13.98 18.71 -8.67
C SER A 503 13.21 19.17 -7.43
N LEU A 504 12.82 18.21 -6.57
CA LEU A 504 12.27 18.48 -5.25
C LEU A 504 13.33 18.14 -4.20
N TRP A 505 13.70 19.12 -3.38
CA TRP A 505 14.67 18.96 -2.31
C TRP A 505 13.99 18.98 -0.94
N LEU A 506 14.07 17.88 -0.23
CA LEU A 506 13.59 17.73 1.15
C LEU A 506 14.81 17.56 2.08
N ASN A 507 15.02 18.50 2.98
CA ASN A 507 16.08 18.40 3.99
C ASN A 507 15.46 18.03 5.35
N ILE A 508 15.77 16.85 5.87
CA ILE A 508 15.33 16.38 7.18
C ILE A 508 16.50 16.49 8.16
N GLY A 509 16.33 17.25 9.23
CA GLY A 509 17.40 17.54 10.18
C GLY A 509 17.91 18.97 10.10
N GLY A 510 17.22 19.85 9.38
CA GLY A 510 17.45 21.28 9.41
C GLY A 510 17.19 21.89 10.78
N LYS A 511 17.78 23.06 11.04
CA LYS A 511 17.61 23.76 12.33
C LYS A 511 16.19 24.30 12.54
N GLU A 512 15.51 24.63 11.44
CA GLU A 512 14.18 25.22 11.45
C GLU A 512 13.31 24.61 10.35
N ALA A 513 11.99 24.51 10.63
CA ALA A 513 10.99 24.14 9.64
C ALA A 513 10.78 25.33 8.69
N ALA A 514 11.09 25.17 7.43
CA ALA A 514 10.94 26.22 6.44
C ALA A 514 10.63 25.71 5.04
N ALA A 515 9.64 26.29 4.37
CA ALA A 515 9.46 26.17 2.94
C ALA A 515 10.20 27.33 2.26
N LEU A 516 11.47 27.10 1.90
CA LEU A 516 12.30 28.11 1.23
C LEU A 516 11.82 28.37 -0.20
N SER A 517 11.21 27.39 -0.82
CA SER A 517 10.46 27.47 -2.07
C SER A 517 9.49 26.27 -2.15
N THR A 518 8.65 26.22 -3.19
CA THR A 518 7.78 25.07 -3.46
C THR A 518 8.50 23.74 -3.62
N CYS A 519 9.76 23.80 -4.09
CA CYS A 519 10.60 22.63 -4.34
C CYS A 519 11.81 22.55 -3.41
N HIS A 520 11.85 23.36 -2.34
CA HIS A 520 12.90 23.33 -1.33
C HIS A 520 12.31 23.46 0.07
N ILE A 521 12.26 22.37 0.79
CA ILE A 521 11.57 22.25 2.07
C ILE A 521 12.56 21.70 3.10
N SER A 522 12.69 22.40 4.23
CA SER A 522 13.49 21.97 5.38
C SER A 522 12.56 21.60 6.53
N VAL A 523 12.84 20.45 7.14
CA VAL A 523 12.05 19.89 8.26
C VAL A 523 13.00 19.53 9.38
N PRO A 524 12.74 19.91 10.64
CA PRO A 524 13.52 19.39 11.75
C PRO A 524 13.35 17.88 11.86
N LEU A 525 14.38 17.17 12.31
CA LEU A 525 14.29 15.75 12.59
C LEU A 525 13.59 15.57 13.95
N PRO A 526 12.39 14.94 13.99
CA PRO A 526 11.73 14.68 15.26
C PRO A 526 12.47 13.62 16.10
N GLU A 527 12.52 13.83 17.42
CA GLU A 527 13.21 12.93 18.33
C GLU A 527 12.41 11.66 18.66
N THR A 528 11.06 11.75 18.62
CA THR A 528 10.18 10.64 18.98
C THR A 528 9.80 9.80 17.77
N THR A 529 9.48 8.51 18.01
CA THR A 529 9.01 7.61 16.94
C THR A 529 7.74 8.14 16.27
N GLY A 530 6.76 8.64 17.04
CA GLY A 530 5.53 9.20 16.48
C GLY A 530 5.77 10.51 15.73
N GLY A 531 6.68 11.37 16.20
CA GLY A 531 7.09 12.57 15.49
C GLY A 531 7.73 12.25 14.15
N PHE A 532 8.66 11.28 14.13
CA PHE A 532 9.29 10.78 12.92
C PHE A 532 8.26 10.22 11.92
N LEU A 533 7.36 9.35 12.39
CA LEU A 533 6.29 8.79 11.55
C LEU A 533 5.36 9.88 11.01
N ASN A 534 4.99 10.86 11.85
CA ASN A 534 4.16 11.98 11.40
C ASN A 534 4.87 12.84 10.35
N CYS A 535 6.17 13.12 10.54
CA CYS A 535 6.97 13.81 9.51
C CYS A 535 6.91 13.08 8.16
N ILE A 536 7.11 11.75 8.17
CA ILE A 536 7.11 10.97 6.93
C ILE A 536 5.70 10.85 6.34
N LEU A 537 4.70 10.47 7.12
CA LEU A 537 3.36 10.16 6.61
C LEU A 537 2.54 11.40 6.26
N ALA A 538 2.70 12.50 7.02
CA ALA A 538 1.91 13.71 6.82
C ALA A 538 2.61 14.78 5.97
N LEU A 539 3.91 14.64 5.68
CA LEU A 539 4.65 15.61 4.87
C LEU A 539 5.47 14.96 3.75
N VAL A 540 6.46 14.12 4.09
CA VAL A 540 7.44 13.62 3.10
C VAL A 540 6.77 12.78 2.01
N LEU A 541 5.95 11.79 2.37
CA LEU A 541 5.26 10.94 1.39
C LEU A 541 4.19 11.68 0.59
N PRO A 542 3.32 12.52 1.18
CA PRO A 542 2.40 13.34 0.39
C PRO A 542 3.12 14.19 -0.66
N LEU A 543 4.25 14.80 -0.32
CA LEU A 543 5.08 15.55 -1.26
C LEU A 543 5.68 14.63 -2.34
N ALA A 544 6.21 13.46 -1.96
CA ALA A 544 6.77 12.49 -2.89
C ALA A 544 5.71 11.97 -3.87
N TYR A 545 4.53 11.60 -3.40
CA TYR A 545 3.42 11.15 -4.25
C TYR A 545 2.89 12.27 -5.14
N GLY A 546 2.76 13.50 -4.62
CA GLY A 546 2.37 14.66 -5.40
C GLY A 546 3.39 15.05 -6.48
N PHE A 547 4.67 14.88 -6.19
CA PHE A 547 5.76 15.13 -7.12
C PHE A 547 5.93 14.02 -8.18
N GLN A 548 5.64 12.77 -7.84
CA GLN A 548 5.79 11.59 -8.73
C GLN A 548 7.20 11.49 -9.32
N PRO A 549 8.26 11.28 -8.53
CA PRO A 549 9.63 11.26 -9.01
C PRO A 549 9.93 10.05 -9.88
N ASP A 550 10.80 10.23 -10.87
CA ASP A 550 11.37 9.12 -11.65
C ASP A 550 12.49 8.39 -10.88
N LEU A 551 13.16 9.11 -9.97
CA LEU A 551 14.21 8.59 -9.09
C LEU A 551 14.19 9.33 -7.75
N VAL A 552 14.44 8.60 -6.67
CA VAL A 552 14.75 9.20 -5.36
C VAL A 552 16.25 9.10 -5.08
N LEU A 553 16.86 10.22 -4.76
CA LEU A 553 18.20 10.30 -4.18
C LEU A 553 18.05 10.44 -2.66
N LEU A 554 18.41 9.39 -1.91
CA LEU A 554 18.40 9.40 -0.44
C LEU A 554 19.82 9.61 0.07
N ALA A 555 20.14 10.78 0.60
CA ALA A 555 21.46 11.09 1.13
C ALA A 555 21.44 11.11 2.66
N LEU A 556 22.20 10.24 3.28
CA LEU A 556 22.44 10.22 4.72
C LEU A 556 23.79 10.88 4.99
N GLY A 557 23.74 12.16 5.37
CA GLY A 557 24.92 12.97 5.66
C GLY A 557 25.60 12.62 6.98
N PRO A 558 26.73 13.21 7.28
CA PRO A 558 27.41 13.04 8.56
C PRO A 558 26.49 13.49 9.71
N ALA A 559 26.49 12.72 10.80
CA ALA A 559 25.65 12.98 11.99
C ALA A 559 24.15 13.19 11.64
N HIS A 560 23.62 12.37 10.72
CA HIS A 560 22.23 12.46 10.26
C HIS A 560 21.18 12.26 11.36
N GLY A 561 21.54 11.70 12.53
CA GLY A 561 20.67 11.57 13.71
C GLY A 561 19.60 10.46 13.62
N LEU A 562 19.43 9.82 12.47
CA LEU A 562 18.51 8.68 12.35
C LEU A 562 19.10 7.41 12.96
N GLN A 563 18.26 6.64 13.63
CA GLN A 563 18.57 5.26 13.99
C GLN A 563 18.45 4.35 12.73
N GLU A 564 19.15 3.22 12.72
CA GLU A 564 19.10 2.27 11.60
C GLU A 564 17.67 1.87 11.18
N PRO A 565 16.74 1.53 12.11
CA PRO A 565 15.37 1.21 11.75
C PRO A 565 14.61 2.38 11.10
N GLN A 566 14.86 3.61 11.53
CA GLN A 566 14.25 4.81 10.97
C GLN A 566 14.75 5.07 9.53
N ALA A 567 16.05 4.96 9.31
CA ALA A 567 16.65 5.10 7.97
C ALA A 567 16.14 4.00 7.02
N ALA A 568 16.03 2.76 7.50
CA ALA A 568 15.47 1.64 6.76
C ALA A 568 14.01 1.87 6.38
N LEU A 569 13.19 2.32 7.32
CA LEU A 569 11.78 2.62 7.08
C LEU A 569 11.61 3.76 6.06
N LEU A 570 12.40 4.82 6.19
CA LEU A 570 12.40 5.93 5.23
C LEU A 570 12.74 5.45 3.82
N ALA A 571 13.79 4.65 3.67
CA ALA A 571 14.20 4.08 2.38
C ALA A 571 13.11 3.16 1.79
N ALA A 572 12.48 2.31 2.63
CA ALA A 572 11.39 1.42 2.21
C ALA A 572 10.19 2.19 1.66
N LEU A 573 9.76 3.23 2.38
CA LEU A 573 8.59 4.03 2.01
C LEU A 573 8.85 4.90 0.77
N LEU A 574 10.07 5.40 0.61
CA LEU A 574 10.46 6.21 -0.56
C LEU A 574 10.61 5.39 -1.86
N ARG A 575 10.76 4.06 -1.78
CA ARG A 575 10.77 3.21 -2.99
C ARG A 575 9.49 3.31 -3.79
N VAL A 576 8.34 3.40 -3.12
CA VAL A 576 7.04 3.27 -3.78
C VAL A 576 6.74 4.44 -4.72
N PRO A 577 6.87 5.72 -4.33
CA PRO A 577 6.60 6.86 -5.21
C PRO A 577 7.44 6.89 -6.49
N ALA A 578 8.67 6.33 -6.46
CA ALA A 578 9.60 6.31 -7.59
C ALA A 578 9.58 4.98 -8.38
N GLY A 579 8.56 4.13 -8.21
CA GLY A 579 8.50 2.85 -8.92
C GLY A 579 9.70 1.93 -8.63
N GLY A 580 10.19 1.95 -7.39
CA GLY A 580 11.32 1.14 -6.94
C GLY A 580 12.71 1.75 -7.18
N ARG A 581 12.82 2.93 -7.80
CA ARG A 581 14.10 3.55 -8.15
C ARG A 581 14.60 4.44 -7.02
N VAL A 582 15.58 3.94 -6.26
CA VAL A 582 16.23 4.70 -5.18
C VAL A 582 17.75 4.54 -5.31
N LEU A 583 18.47 5.66 -5.29
CA LEU A 583 19.91 5.69 -5.11
C LEU A 583 20.21 6.26 -3.73
N ALA A 584 20.69 5.40 -2.83
CA ALA A 584 21.08 5.78 -1.48
C ALA A 584 22.58 6.11 -1.42
N LEU A 585 22.89 7.26 -0.83
CA LEU A 585 24.25 7.72 -0.59
C LEU A 585 24.50 7.74 0.91
N VAL A 586 25.51 7.01 1.38
CA VAL A 586 25.86 6.90 2.80
C VAL A 586 27.28 7.41 3.04
N ASP A 587 27.53 8.00 4.20
CA ASP A 587 28.86 8.46 4.60
C ASP A 587 29.79 7.25 4.84
N GLU A 588 30.98 7.28 4.26
CA GLU A 588 31.97 6.20 4.32
C GLU A 588 32.66 6.09 5.69
N VAL A 589 32.73 7.18 6.45
CA VAL A 589 33.62 7.33 7.61
C VAL A 589 32.98 6.96 8.94
N GLN A 590 31.67 6.74 9.02
CA GLN A 590 31.01 6.43 10.29
C GLN A 590 31.21 4.96 10.70
N GLU A 591 31.54 4.72 11.99
CA GLU A 591 31.69 3.36 12.56
C GLU A 591 30.43 2.48 12.41
N SER A 592 29.24 3.08 12.36
CA SER A 592 27.95 2.41 12.13
C SER A 592 27.61 2.20 10.63
N SER A 593 28.44 2.73 9.73
CA SER A 593 28.20 2.70 8.26
C SER A 593 27.99 1.28 7.69
N PRO A 594 28.72 0.22 8.14
CA PRO A 594 28.51 -1.12 7.62
C PRO A 594 27.14 -1.71 7.97
N GLN A 595 26.68 -1.52 9.22
CA GLN A 595 25.36 -2.00 9.68
C GLN A 595 24.25 -1.28 8.97
N LEU A 596 24.31 0.05 8.90
CA LEU A 596 23.36 0.89 8.19
C LEU A 596 23.29 0.51 6.69
N ALA A 597 24.43 0.40 6.03
CA ALA A 597 24.48 -0.03 4.62
C ALA A 597 23.85 -1.42 4.44
N GLY A 598 24.17 -2.37 5.32
CA GLY A 598 23.60 -3.72 5.29
C GLY A 598 22.08 -3.74 5.42
N VAL A 599 21.52 -2.92 6.32
CA VAL A 599 20.07 -2.80 6.49
C VAL A 599 19.42 -2.14 5.28
N LEU A 600 19.99 -1.05 4.77
CA LEU A 600 19.49 -0.36 3.57
C LEU A 600 19.53 -1.26 2.34
N ILE A 601 20.58 -2.05 2.13
CA ILE A 601 20.67 -3.02 1.04
C ILE A 601 19.50 -4.01 1.09
N ARG A 602 19.24 -4.62 2.24
CA ARG A 602 18.13 -5.57 2.39
C ARG A 602 16.78 -4.93 2.09
N VAL A 603 16.55 -3.73 2.61
CA VAL A 603 15.28 -3.02 2.43
C VAL A 603 15.10 -2.56 0.99
N LEU A 604 16.13 -2.03 0.35
CA LEU A 604 16.09 -1.66 -1.08
C LEU A 604 15.97 -2.88 -1.98
N HIS A 605 16.45 -4.05 -1.55
CA HIS A 605 16.22 -5.32 -2.21
C HIS A 605 14.76 -5.82 -2.09
N GLY A 606 13.98 -5.31 -1.12
CA GLY A 606 12.56 -5.64 -0.92
C GLY A 606 12.27 -6.38 0.38
N GLU A 607 13.21 -6.43 1.32
CA GLU A 607 12.93 -6.93 2.66
C GLU A 607 12.17 -5.91 3.48
N ALA A 608 11.36 -6.40 4.43
CA ALA A 608 10.68 -5.52 5.37
C ALA A 608 11.69 -4.76 6.24
N PRO A 609 11.49 -3.46 6.48
CA PRO A 609 12.33 -2.71 7.40
C PRO A 609 12.13 -3.23 8.84
N PRO A 610 13.17 -3.16 9.69
CA PRO A 610 13.01 -3.43 11.11
C PRO A 610 12.05 -2.41 11.75
N SER A 611 11.38 -2.82 12.84
CA SER A 611 10.48 -1.92 13.58
C SER A 611 11.22 -0.67 14.06
N PRO A 612 10.65 0.54 13.88
CA PRO A 612 11.23 1.78 14.40
C PRO A 612 11.11 1.90 15.92
N GLY A 613 10.56 0.90 16.60
CA GLY A 613 10.29 0.89 18.03
C GLY A 613 8.85 1.27 18.39
N PRO A 614 8.51 1.24 19.68
CA PRO A 614 7.16 1.53 20.14
C PRO A 614 6.76 2.98 19.81
N PHE A 615 5.48 3.14 19.49
CA PHE A 615 4.93 4.46 19.19
C PHE A 615 4.99 5.37 20.42
N SER A 616 5.45 6.61 20.21
CA SER A 616 5.48 7.67 21.21
C SER A 616 5.04 8.98 20.57
N MET A 617 4.27 9.80 21.30
CA MET A 617 3.75 11.07 20.79
C MET A 617 4.89 11.99 20.30
N ALA A 618 4.61 12.74 19.23
CA ALA A 618 5.46 13.85 18.81
C ALA A 618 5.51 14.95 19.87
N SER A 619 6.60 15.71 19.93
CA SER A 619 6.64 16.91 20.75
C SER A 619 5.63 17.96 20.24
N PRO A 620 5.10 18.82 21.11
CA PRO A 620 4.23 19.93 20.67
C PRO A 620 4.92 20.84 19.64
N GLU A 621 6.24 21.03 19.76
CA GLU A 621 7.06 21.83 18.87
C GLU A 621 7.13 21.19 17.47
N ASP A 622 7.39 19.88 17.39
CA ASP A 622 7.39 19.14 16.13
C ASP A 622 6.02 19.18 15.46
N MET A 623 4.96 18.97 16.23
CA MET A 623 3.58 19.05 15.73
C MET A 623 3.27 20.43 15.14
N GLN A 624 3.66 21.49 15.83
CA GLN A 624 3.44 22.85 15.37
C GLN A 624 4.24 23.16 14.12
N ALA A 625 5.50 22.74 14.06
CA ALA A 625 6.38 22.94 12.91
C ALA A 625 5.84 22.23 11.65
N LEU A 626 5.46 20.97 11.77
CA LEU A 626 4.88 20.19 10.65
C LEU A 626 3.54 20.78 10.17
N ARG A 627 2.69 21.22 11.11
CA ARG A 627 1.42 21.90 10.82
C ARG A 627 1.64 23.17 10.00
N HIS A 628 2.57 24.02 10.45
CA HIS A 628 2.89 25.27 9.79
C HIS A 628 3.36 25.03 8.34
N LEU A 629 4.28 24.08 8.12
CA LEU A 629 4.75 23.70 6.79
C LEU A 629 3.61 23.18 5.92
N ARG A 630 2.74 22.34 6.46
CA ARG A 630 1.61 21.80 5.71
C ARG A 630 0.70 22.91 5.21
N VAL A 631 0.27 23.84 6.08
CA VAL A 631 -0.58 24.98 5.72
C VAL A 631 0.07 25.85 4.64
N GLN A 632 1.38 26.07 4.72
CA GLN A 632 2.09 26.83 3.69
C GLN A 632 2.13 26.15 2.32
N LEU A 633 2.16 24.81 2.29
CA LEU A 633 2.42 24.02 1.09
C LEU A 633 1.16 23.43 0.46
N GLU A 634 0.06 23.23 1.20
CA GLU A 634 -1.14 22.52 0.76
C GLU A 634 -1.84 23.14 -0.46
N SER A 635 -1.70 24.46 -0.65
CA SER A 635 -2.26 25.14 -1.84
C SER A 635 -1.61 24.65 -3.13
N GLN A 636 -0.32 24.24 -3.07
CA GLN A 636 0.48 23.80 -4.20
C GLN A 636 0.58 22.27 -4.27
N TRP A 637 0.66 21.62 -3.10
CA TRP A 637 0.79 20.19 -2.95
C TRP A 637 -0.51 19.59 -2.41
N LYS A 638 -1.43 19.26 -3.31
CA LYS A 638 -2.79 18.82 -2.96
C LYS A 638 -2.85 17.55 -2.13
N MET A 639 -1.84 16.68 -2.20
CA MET A 639 -1.71 15.50 -1.35
C MET A 639 -1.49 15.82 0.14
N LEU A 640 -1.14 17.06 0.48
CA LEU A 640 -1.04 17.51 1.88
C LEU A 640 -2.40 17.86 2.50
N GLN A 641 -3.45 17.98 1.70
CA GLN A 641 -4.78 18.26 2.19
C GLN A 641 -5.33 17.08 2.98
N VAL A 642 -5.90 17.35 4.15
CA VAL A 642 -6.58 16.36 5.01
C VAL A 642 -8.03 16.72 5.30
N ALA A 643 -8.48 17.87 4.80
CA ALA A 643 -9.85 18.34 4.86
C ALA A 643 -10.21 18.98 3.51
N GLY A 644 -11.48 18.86 3.12
CA GLY A 644 -12.01 19.59 1.96
C GLY A 644 -11.92 21.09 2.17
N GLU A 645 -11.69 21.87 1.09
CA GLU A 645 -11.78 23.33 1.16
C GLU A 645 -13.18 23.72 1.63
N THR A 646 -13.28 24.54 2.69
CA THR A 646 -14.57 25.09 3.11
C THR A 646 -15.07 25.99 1.98
N GLY A 647 -16.33 25.77 1.54
CA GLY A 647 -16.94 26.40 0.35
C GLY A 647 -16.99 27.93 0.30
N ASP A 648 -16.41 28.65 1.27
CA ASP A 648 -16.38 30.13 1.30
C ASP A 648 -15.43 30.76 0.28
N LYS A 649 -14.49 29.96 -0.33
CA LYS A 649 -13.59 30.48 -1.39
C LYS A 649 -14.17 30.38 -2.80
N VAL A 650 -15.14 29.49 -3.03
CA VAL A 650 -15.73 29.28 -4.36
C VAL A 650 -16.75 30.41 -4.72
N GLN A 651 -17.33 31.07 -3.72
CA GLN A 651 -18.25 32.20 -3.98
C GLN A 651 -17.55 33.52 -4.32
N ALA A 652 -16.26 33.68 -4.03
CA ALA A 652 -15.54 34.92 -4.33
C ALA A 652 -15.07 35.03 -5.80
N GLU A 653 -14.96 33.89 -6.51
CA GLU A 653 -14.53 33.89 -7.93
C GLU A 653 -15.73 33.94 -8.92
N CYS A 654 -16.95 33.64 -8.49
CA CYS A 654 -18.13 33.72 -9.35
C CYS A 654 -18.87 35.07 -9.33
N SER A 655 -18.46 36.05 -8.50
CA SER A 655 -19.08 37.36 -8.43
C SER A 655 -18.30 38.47 -9.12
N GLY A 656 -17.31 38.13 -9.93
CA GLY A 656 -16.47 39.09 -10.67
C GLY A 656 -16.42 38.81 -12.19
N HIS A 657 -17.61 38.69 -12.83
CA HIS A 657 -17.76 38.91 -14.28
C HIS A 657 -19.20 39.28 -14.60
#